data_ec8ffbf5d48af4a4d0a5ab075935ad54
#
_entry.id   ec8ffbf5d48af4a4d0a5ab075935ad54
#
_cell.length_a   1.000
_cell.length_b   1.000
_cell.length_c   1.000
_cell.angle_alpha   90.00
_cell.angle_beta   90.00
_cell.angle_gamma   90.00
#
_symmetry.space_group_name_H-M   'P 1'
#
loop_
_entity.id
_entity.type
_entity.pdbx_description
1 polymer ?
#
loop_
_entity_poly.entity_id
_entity_poly.type
_entity_poly.pdbx_seq_one_letter_code
_entity_poly.pdbx_strand_id
1 'polypeptide(L)'
;MSTASESPTSESPHAFRYSGALAQEIEARWHDWWDANGTFHTPNPAGPLGDPRVADQPKLFVLDMFPYPSGAGLHMGHPLGFTATDIYARYHRMTGKNVLYTMGFDAFGLPAEQYAVQTGQHPAITTDQNIANIRTQLRRLGLSHDPRRSISTTDPGYYRWTQWIFTQIFNSWYDTDRTTARPISELVQEFAAGTRATPDGRPWAELSASEQADVLDDHRLAYISEAPVNWCPGLGTVVANEEVTADGRSDRGNFPVFKRNMRQWMMRITAYADRLVDDLDLLDWTDSIKAMQRNWIGRSEGARVDFGVTTVGGAADVITVFTTRPDTLFGASFMVLAPEHPLVDALTTPEQAATVAEYRRQASTKSDVARQVEDKTKTGVFTGSYATNPINGEQIPVWIADYVLMGYGTGAIMAVPCGDERDFEFARQFGLPIPAIQQPPASWFETAGIEPTLDTSAWPQAFVGDAPYVNSANESSDLPLNLNGIADVATGKRRTNEWLEAHGHGQATINYKLRDWLFSRQRYWGEPFPVVYDETGHAHTLPDELLPLELPPTDSFSPRTFDPDDAMSNPESPLDRLTDWVWVELDLGDGPKRYRRDTNVMPQWAGSCWYELRYCDPTNADAFIDPEVERYWMGPQPDGRTGGVDLYVGGVEHAVLHLLYARFWHKVLFDLGHVSSPEPYHRLFNQGYILAAAFQDERGMYVDAFGVAERDGKHFFGGEPVTREYGKMGKSLKNAVAPDEVCSEYGADTLRLYLMSMGPLDASRPWESKDVVGMLRFLQRVWRNLVDEDTGELRTDLPVLDDATDRVLHRTIDGVRADLEGLRFNTAIAKLIELNNALTKLGGCPREIGEHLVLMVAPFAPHLAEELWRTLGHHDTVTYQSFPVADPAKLVQDTIELPVQINGKVRSRITVAADADAATVEAAALADDKVQASLAGATPKKVVVVPGRTVSLVV
;
A
#
# COMPACT_ATOMS: atom_id res chain seq x y z
N MET A 1 31.27 24.23 -51.63
CA MET A 1 31.94 25.38 -51.04
C MET A 1 30.88 26.40 -50.65
N SER A 2 30.48 26.39 -49.43
CA SER A 2 29.71 27.46 -48.82
C SER A 2 30.22 27.56 -47.38
N THR A 3 30.78 28.68 -47.09
CA THR A 3 31.44 29.03 -45.84
C THR A 3 30.34 29.24 -44.76
N ALA A 4 30.34 28.38 -43.77
CA ALA A 4 29.59 28.62 -42.54
C ALA A 4 30.35 29.72 -41.77
N SER A 5 29.68 30.86 -41.54
CA SER A 5 30.14 31.90 -40.62
C SER A 5 29.88 31.39 -39.18
N GLU A 6 30.97 31.13 -38.48
CA GLU A 6 30.96 31.03 -37.02
C GLU A 6 30.54 32.40 -36.47
N SER A 7 29.34 32.43 -35.83
CA SER A 7 28.96 33.58 -34.98
C SER A 7 29.80 33.54 -33.70
N PRO A 8 30.39 34.64 -33.23
CA PRO A 8 31.11 34.68 -31.99
C PRO A 8 30.10 34.39 -30.85
N THR A 9 30.40 33.40 -30.04
CA THR A 9 29.73 33.18 -28.73
C THR A 9 29.87 34.45 -27.91
N SER A 10 28.75 35.17 -27.71
CA SER A 10 28.72 36.27 -26.76
C SER A 10 28.99 35.67 -25.38
N GLU A 11 30.14 35.93 -24.79
CA GLU A 11 30.36 35.74 -23.36
C GLU A 11 29.21 36.38 -22.62
N SER A 12 28.52 35.62 -21.77
CA SER A 12 27.42 36.12 -20.96
C SER A 12 27.98 37.23 -20.07
N PRO A 13 27.33 38.39 -19.94
CA PRO A 13 27.88 39.52 -19.16
C PRO A 13 27.98 39.20 -17.66
N HIS A 14 27.61 38.00 -17.19
CA HIS A 14 27.69 37.54 -15.80
C HIS A 14 28.14 36.08 -15.79
N ALA A 15 29.45 35.84 -15.66
CA ALA A 15 30.06 34.50 -15.76
C ALA A 15 29.58 33.52 -14.67
N PHE A 16 29.20 34.03 -13.49
CA PHE A 16 28.74 33.22 -12.34
C PHE A 16 27.24 33.35 -12.06
N ARG A 17 26.45 33.69 -13.05
CA ARG A 17 25.00 33.67 -12.92
C ARG A 17 24.50 32.23 -12.74
N TYR A 18 23.69 32.00 -11.68
CA TYR A 18 23.11 30.67 -11.45
C TYR A 18 22.25 30.25 -12.64
N SER A 19 22.66 29.19 -13.32
CA SER A 19 22.04 28.64 -14.53
C SER A 19 22.02 27.11 -14.42
N GLY A 20 21.31 26.39 -15.30
CA GLY A 20 21.36 24.92 -15.33
C GLY A 20 22.77 24.37 -15.50
N ALA A 21 23.63 25.05 -16.29
CA ALA A 21 25.05 24.66 -16.47
C ALA A 21 25.87 24.83 -15.17
N LEU A 22 25.80 26.00 -14.52
CA LEU A 22 26.48 26.22 -13.24
C LEU A 22 25.94 25.28 -12.15
N ALA A 23 24.61 25.02 -12.13
CA ALA A 23 24.01 24.06 -11.20
C ALA A 23 24.64 22.67 -11.34
N GLN A 24 24.79 22.14 -12.56
CA GLN A 24 25.41 20.83 -12.80
C GLN A 24 26.88 20.78 -12.34
N GLU A 25 27.66 21.87 -12.53
CA GLU A 25 29.03 21.93 -12.03
C GLU A 25 29.10 21.90 -10.48
N ILE A 26 28.19 22.64 -9.82
CA ILE A 26 28.06 22.65 -8.36
C ILE A 26 27.62 21.25 -7.85
N GLU A 27 26.59 20.66 -8.46
CA GLU A 27 26.07 19.35 -8.14
C GLU A 27 27.15 18.26 -8.22
N ALA A 28 27.91 18.19 -9.34
CA ALA A 28 28.96 17.20 -9.52
C ALA A 28 30.05 17.32 -8.43
N ARG A 29 30.48 18.55 -8.14
CA ARG A 29 31.51 18.83 -7.12
C ARG A 29 31.07 18.40 -5.72
N TRP A 30 29.80 18.68 -5.34
CA TRP A 30 29.31 18.36 -4.02
C TRP A 30 28.98 16.86 -3.88
N HIS A 31 28.54 16.19 -4.94
CA HIS A 31 28.41 14.72 -4.92
C HIS A 31 29.76 14.05 -4.64
N ASP A 32 30.82 14.47 -5.31
CA ASP A 32 32.15 13.91 -5.11
C ASP A 32 32.70 14.23 -3.71
N TRP A 33 32.39 15.42 -3.19
CA TRP A 33 32.75 15.80 -1.83
C TRP A 33 32.00 14.97 -0.76
N TRP A 34 30.70 14.78 -0.89
CA TRP A 34 29.91 13.98 0.02
C TRP A 34 30.36 12.51 0.05
N ASP A 35 30.62 11.94 -1.15
CA ASP A 35 31.09 10.57 -1.28
C ASP A 35 32.46 10.40 -0.61
N ALA A 36 33.41 11.32 -0.90
CA ALA A 36 34.77 11.27 -0.36
C ALA A 36 34.84 11.41 1.18
N ASN A 37 33.90 12.15 1.76
CA ASN A 37 33.85 12.39 3.21
C ASN A 37 32.86 11.47 3.97
N GLY A 38 32.12 10.59 3.26
CA GLY A 38 31.12 9.73 3.87
C GLY A 38 30.03 10.54 4.59
N THR A 39 29.64 11.67 4.01
CA THR A 39 28.77 12.67 4.67
C THR A 39 27.47 12.09 5.17
N PHE A 40 26.89 11.09 4.48
CA PHE A 40 25.62 10.49 4.84
C PHE A 40 25.76 9.13 5.54
N HIS A 41 26.98 8.77 5.95
CA HIS A 41 27.21 7.54 6.70
C HIS A 41 26.51 7.62 8.06
N THR A 42 25.58 6.72 8.28
CA THR A 42 24.77 6.64 9.50
C THR A 42 25.33 5.52 10.41
N PRO A 43 25.82 5.82 11.61
CA PRO A 43 26.34 4.80 12.51
C PRO A 43 25.21 4.03 13.23
N ASN A 44 25.47 2.76 13.53
CA ASN A 44 24.72 1.95 14.48
C ASN A 44 25.29 2.11 15.90
N PRO A 45 24.58 1.70 16.96
CA PRO A 45 25.18 1.66 18.32
C PRO A 45 26.25 0.57 18.44
N ALA A 46 26.17 -0.49 17.62
CA ALA A 46 27.05 -1.67 17.65
C ALA A 46 27.33 -2.19 16.23
N GLY A 47 28.16 -3.24 16.13
CA GLY A 47 28.45 -3.95 14.90
C GLY A 47 29.46 -3.24 13.96
N PRO A 48 29.63 -3.75 12.71
CA PRO A 48 30.62 -3.23 11.76
C PRO A 48 30.41 -1.77 11.35
N LEU A 49 29.17 -1.29 11.35
CA LEU A 49 28.82 0.11 11.10
C LEU A 49 28.64 0.90 12.41
N GLY A 50 29.17 0.39 13.52
CA GLY A 50 28.91 0.91 14.84
C GLY A 50 29.75 2.10 15.25
N ASP A 51 29.14 3.00 16.01
CA ASP A 51 29.77 4.03 16.84
C ASP A 51 29.03 4.11 18.19
N PRO A 52 29.63 3.65 19.28
CA PRO A 52 28.93 3.63 20.59
C PRO A 52 28.43 5.00 21.06
N ARG A 53 28.96 6.10 20.52
CA ARG A 53 28.54 7.47 20.87
C ARG A 53 27.10 7.78 20.49
N VAL A 54 26.50 7.01 19.54
CA VAL A 54 25.12 7.21 19.10
C VAL A 54 24.10 6.41 19.90
N ALA A 55 24.51 5.54 20.81
CA ALA A 55 23.60 4.67 21.56
C ALA A 55 22.48 5.44 22.30
N ASP A 56 22.83 6.62 22.85
CA ASP A 56 21.88 7.50 23.55
C ASP A 56 21.36 8.65 22.68
N GLN A 57 21.76 8.74 21.39
CA GLN A 57 21.33 9.79 20.48
C GLN A 57 19.91 9.52 19.98
N PRO A 58 19.01 10.53 19.94
CA PRO A 58 17.70 10.36 19.33
C PRO A 58 17.84 9.89 17.88
N LYS A 59 17.18 8.78 17.56
CA LYS A 59 17.20 8.20 16.23
C LYS A 59 16.02 8.66 15.38
N LEU A 60 16.15 8.53 14.08
CA LEU A 60 15.05 8.60 13.13
C LEU A 60 15.31 7.65 11.96
N PHE A 61 14.43 6.70 11.74
CA PHE A 61 14.44 5.84 10.56
C PHE A 61 13.42 6.32 9.53
N VAL A 62 13.91 6.83 8.41
CA VAL A 62 13.10 7.27 7.26
C VAL A 62 13.23 6.25 6.14
N LEU A 63 12.11 5.81 5.60
CA LEU A 63 12.05 4.75 4.60
C LEU A 63 11.19 5.18 3.42
N ASP A 64 11.68 4.93 2.20
CA ASP A 64 10.91 4.92 0.96
C ASP A 64 10.64 3.51 0.50
N MET A 65 9.54 3.30 -0.22
CA MET A 65 9.37 2.04 -0.96
C MET A 65 10.42 1.97 -2.06
N PHE A 66 11.24 0.93 -2.01
CA PHE A 66 12.34 0.76 -2.96
C PHE A 66 11.83 0.40 -4.37
N PRO A 67 12.50 0.90 -5.44
CA PRO A 67 12.00 0.76 -6.79
C PRO A 67 12.28 -0.63 -7.38
N TYR A 68 11.42 -1.04 -8.33
CA TYR A 68 11.68 -2.16 -9.23
C TYR A 68 12.63 -1.71 -10.35
N PRO A 69 13.78 -2.37 -10.55
CA PRO A 69 14.73 -2.05 -11.62
C PRO A 69 14.26 -2.63 -12.97
N SER A 70 13.05 -2.29 -13.40
CA SER A 70 12.45 -2.78 -14.64
C SER A 70 12.50 -1.72 -15.76
N GLY A 71 13.39 -1.92 -16.76
CA GLY A 71 13.46 -1.11 -17.98
C GLY A 71 14.11 0.25 -17.78
N ALA A 72 13.62 1.30 -18.44
CA ALA A 72 14.34 2.56 -18.71
C ALA A 72 14.63 3.49 -17.49
N GLY A 73 14.58 3.01 -16.26
CA GLY A 73 14.90 3.81 -15.07
C GLY A 73 13.68 4.48 -14.41
N LEU A 74 13.92 5.54 -13.63
CA LEU A 74 12.92 6.27 -12.88
C LEU A 74 12.05 7.15 -13.80
N HIS A 75 10.78 7.32 -13.44
CA HIS A 75 9.90 8.36 -13.96
C HIS A 75 9.57 9.37 -12.85
N MET A 76 9.02 10.53 -13.22
CA MET A 76 8.87 11.67 -12.32
C MET A 76 8.04 11.38 -11.03
N GLY A 77 7.25 10.31 -11.02
CA GLY A 77 6.52 9.86 -9.83
C GLY A 77 7.42 9.37 -8.69
N HIS A 78 8.60 8.80 -8.98
CA HIS A 78 9.55 8.32 -7.97
C HIS A 78 10.21 9.49 -7.22
N PRO A 79 10.81 10.49 -7.89
CA PRO A 79 11.45 11.63 -7.23
C PRO A 79 10.52 12.43 -6.31
N LEU A 80 9.19 12.37 -6.48
CA LEU A 80 8.23 13.06 -5.61
C LEU A 80 8.36 12.56 -4.16
N GLY A 81 8.28 11.25 -3.95
CA GLY A 81 8.45 10.62 -2.63
C GLY A 81 9.88 10.80 -2.12
N PHE A 82 10.87 10.40 -2.93
CA PHE A 82 12.30 10.41 -2.54
C PHE A 82 12.82 11.81 -2.17
N THR A 83 12.36 12.86 -2.86
CA THR A 83 12.72 14.24 -2.49
C THR A 83 12.07 14.65 -1.16
N ALA A 84 10.84 14.26 -0.92
CA ALA A 84 10.12 14.58 0.31
C ALA A 84 10.81 13.95 1.54
N THR A 85 11.15 12.67 1.46
CA THR A 85 11.86 11.94 2.52
C THR A 85 13.28 12.44 2.72
N ASP A 86 13.98 12.79 1.64
CA ASP A 86 15.33 13.38 1.73
C ASP A 86 15.31 14.74 2.43
N ILE A 87 14.33 15.61 2.13
CA ILE A 87 14.18 16.89 2.82
C ILE A 87 13.92 16.67 4.31
N TYR A 88 13.06 15.72 4.65
CA TYR A 88 12.76 15.37 6.02
C TYR A 88 14.00 14.80 6.75
N ALA A 89 14.73 13.90 6.11
CA ALA A 89 15.96 13.31 6.63
C ALA A 89 17.04 14.37 6.90
N ARG A 90 17.29 15.27 5.92
CA ARG A 90 18.24 16.39 6.07
C ARG A 90 17.87 17.33 7.20
N TYR A 91 16.61 17.74 7.28
CA TYR A 91 16.12 18.59 8.35
C TYR A 91 16.36 17.95 9.73
N HIS A 92 16.06 16.66 9.88
CA HIS A 92 16.22 15.97 11.16
C HIS A 92 17.69 15.72 11.53
N ARG A 93 18.62 15.57 10.57
CA ARG A 93 20.08 15.63 10.87
C ARG A 93 20.45 16.99 11.44
N MET A 94 19.93 18.08 10.88
CA MET A 94 20.14 19.45 11.38
C MET A 94 19.45 19.70 12.74
N THR A 95 18.55 18.85 13.19
CA THR A 95 17.99 18.87 14.57
C THR A 95 18.75 17.96 15.53
N GLY A 96 19.86 17.34 15.10
CA GLY A 96 20.73 16.55 15.95
C GLY A 96 20.34 15.08 16.11
N LYS A 97 19.44 14.55 15.26
CA LYS A 97 19.10 13.12 15.27
C LYS A 97 20.12 12.29 14.50
N ASN A 98 20.30 11.03 14.91
CA ASN A 98 20.92 10.01 14.08
C ASN A 98 19.88 9.49 13.10
N VAL A 99 20.06 9.78 11.80
CA VAL A 99 19.04 9.52 10.77
C VAL A 99 19.49 8.38 9.86
N LEU A 100 18.76 7.25 9.90
CA LEU A 100 18.91 6.17 8.93
C LEU A 100 18.01 6.48 7.73
N TYR A 101 18.66 6.65 6.57
CA TYR A 101 18.00 6.87 5.30
C TYR A 101 18.84 6.26 4.18
N THR A 102 18.28 5.32 3.44
CA THR A 102 18.97 4.58 2.37
C THR A 102 18.00 4.10 1.31
N MET A 103 18.52 3.53 0.22
CA MET A 103 17.72 2.99 -0.88
C MET A 103 18.33 1.68 -1.38
N GLY A 104 17.46 0.69 -1.60
CA GLY A 104 17.77 -0.60 -2.22
C GLY A 104 16.96 -0.83 -3.48
N PHE A 105 16.88 -2.11 -3.91
CA PHE A 105 16.24 -2.50 -5.16
C PHE A 105 15.44 -3.78 -4.97
N ASP A 106 14.15 -3.74 -5.28
CA ASP A 106 13.30 -4.93 -5.38
C ASP A 106 13.46 -5.52 -6.78
N ALA A 107 14.38 -6.47 -6.93
CA ALA A 107 14.96 -6.81 -8.22
C ALA A 107 14.52 -8.17 -8.78
N PHE A 108 13.85 -9.00 -7.98
CA PHE A 108 13.20 -10.23 -8.45
C PHE A 108 11.82 -9.96 -9.07
N GLY A 109 11.24 -10.97 -9.71
CA GLY A 109 9.86 -11.01 -10.13
C GLY A 109 9.62 -10.84 -11.62
N LEU A 110 8.34 -10.90 -11.99
CA LEU A 110 7.85 -10.93 -13.36
C LEU A 110 8.30 -9.76 -14.25
N PRO A 111 8.38 -8.50 -13.75
CA PRO A 111 8.78 -7.38 -14.60
C PRO A 111 10.18 -7.52 -15.20
N ALA A 112 11.15 -7.96 -14.39
CA ALA A 112 12.52 -8.15 -14.82
C ALA A 112 12.64 -9.39 -15.73
N GLU A 113 11.95 -10.48 -15.40
CA GLU A 113 11.94 -11.70 -16.21
C GLU A 113 11.34 -11.48 -17.61
N GLN A 114 10.19 -10.79 -17.71
CA GLN A 114 9.58 -10.48 -19.00
C GLN A 114 10.46 -9.57 -19.86
N TYR A 115 11.13 -8.59 -19.26
CA TYR A 115 12.06 -7.75 -19.99
C TYR A 115 13.25 -8.58 -20.50
N ALA A 116 13.76 -9.51 -19.69
CA ALA A 116 14.81 -10.43 -20.07
C ALA A 116 14.38 -11.36 -21.24
N VAL A 117 13.16 -11.90 -21.19
CA VAL A 117 12.58 -12.73 -22.27
C VAL A 117 12.46 -11.92 -23.57
N GLN A 118 11.99 -10.66 -23.50
CA GLN A 118 11.84 -9.79 -24.67
C GLN A 118 13.18 -9.41 -25.31
N THR A 119 14.21 -9.23 -24.49
CA THR A 119 15.56 -8.83 -24.97
C THR A 119 16.44 -10.02 -25.33
N GLY A 120 16.06 -11.24 -24.92
CA GLY A 120 16.87 -12.44 -25.09
C GLY A 120 18.13 -12.47 -24.19
N GLN A 121 18.18 -11.62 -23.14
CA GLN A 121 19.28 -11.55 -22.20
C GLN A 121 18.89 -12.22 -20.86
N HIS A 122 19.87 -12.78 -20.15
CA HIS A 122 19.61 -13.37 -18.82
C HIS A 122 19.12 -12.28 -17.84
N PRO A 123 18.10 -12.57 -16.99
CA PRO A 123 17.51 -11.57 -16.11
C PRO A 123 18.50 -10.91 -15.14
N ALA A 124 19.53 -11.61 -14.66
CA ALA A 124 20.57 -11.03 -13.83
C ALA A 124 21.30 -9.86 -14.52
N ILE A 125 21.67 -10.04 -15.80
CA ILE A 125 22.42 -9.02 -16.57
C ILE A 125 21.56 -7.76 -16.73
N THR A 126 20.32 -7.92 -17.16
CA THR A 126 19.39 -6.80 -17.36
C THR A 126 19.06 -6.09 -16.04
N THR A 127 18.91 -6.83 -14.96
CA THR A 127 18.66 -6.31 -13.62
C THR A 127 19.83 -5.48 -13.13
N ASP A 128 21.06 -5.98 -13.23
CA ASP A 128 22.28 -5.26 -12.80
C ASP A 128 22.47 -3.97 -13.59
N GLN A 129 22.22 -3.98 -14.90
CA GLN A 129 22.28 -2.79 -15.74
C GLN A 129 21.25 -1.74 -15.32
N ASN A 130 20.04 -2.17 -15.04
CA ASN A 130 18.95 -1.28 -14.59
C ASN A 130 19.23 -0.71 -13.20
N ILE A 131 19.76 -1.50 -12.27
CA ILE A 131 20.19 -1.04 -10.93
C ILE A 131 21.27 0.03 -11.07
N ALA A 132 22.30 -0.20 -11.91
CA ALA A 132 23.37 0.78 -12.15
C ALA A 132 22.83 2.10 -12.71
N ASN A 133 21.87 2.03 -13.65
CA ASN A 133 21.22 3.21 -14.20
C ASN A 133 20.42 3.98 -13.13
N ILE A 134 19.58 3.28 -12.34
CA ILE A 134 18.80 3.91 -11.29
C ILE A 134 19.70 4.53 -10.21
N ARG A 135 20.80 3.87 -9.82
CA ARG A 135 21.81 4.45 -8.89
C ARG A 135 22.35 5.78 -9.40
N THR A 136 22.64 5.87 -10.70
CA THR A 136 23.09 7.11 -11.33
C THR A 136 22.01 8.20 -11.24
N GLN A 137 20.76 7.86 -11.49
CA GLN A 137 19.64 8.79 -11.39
C GLN A 137 19.39 9.27 -9.96
N LEU A 138 19.44 8.35 -8.97
CA LEU A 138 19.31 8.70 -7.54
C LEU A 138 20.45 9.61 -7.06
N ARG A 139 21.69 9.30 -7.47
CA ARG A 139 22.85 10.16 -7.17
C ARG A 139 22.65 11.57 -7.74
N ARG A 140 22.16 11.68 -8.97
CA ARG A 140 21.90 12.95 -9.64
C ARG A 140 20.87 13.82 -8.90
N LEU A 141 19.87 13.23 -8.24
CA LEU A 141 18.90 13.93 -7.41
C LEU A 141 19.51 14.50 -6.11
N GLY A 142 20.73 14.13 -5.77
CA GLY A 142 21.43 14.57 -4.57
C GLY A 142 20.78 14.05 -3.27
N LEU A 143 20.27 12.81 -3.28
CA LEU A 143 19.64 12.21 -2.12
C LEU A 143 20.69 11.82 -1.06
N SER A 144 20.37 12.04 0.21
CA SER A 144 21.28 11.83 1.35
C SER A 144 21.25 10.39 1.88
N HIS A 145 21.25 9.42 0.97
CA HIS A 145 21.28 8.00 1.29
C HIS A 145 22.65 7.57 1.85
N ASP A 146 22.64 6.65 2.82
CA ASP A 146 23.86 5.91 3.20
C ASP A 146 24.10 4.78 2.18
N PRO A 147 25.10 4.90 1.30
CA PRO A 147 25.33 3.92 0.23
C PRO A 147 25.78 2.56 0.74
N ARG A 148 26.33 2.48 1.96
CA ARG A 148 26.79 1.23 2.58
C ARG A 148 25.64 0.30 2.96
N ARG A 149 24.39 0.83 3.01
CA ARG A 149 23.19 0.12 3.44
C ARG A 149 22.29 -0.28 2.27
N SER A 150 22.69 0.06 1.05
CA SER A 150 21.95 -0.32 -0.15
C SER A 150 22.00 -1.84 -0.36
N ILE A 151 20.84 -2.45 -0.60
CA ILE A 151 20.68 -3.87 -0.86
C ILE A 151 19.99 -4.12 -2.20
N SER A 152 20.11 -5.33 -2.71
CA SER A 152 19.26 -5.85 -3.79
C SER A 152 18.65 -7.18 -3.35
N THR A 153 17.37 -7.38 -3.62
CA THR A 153 16.71 -8.66 -3.28
C THR A 153 17.29 -9.83 -4.05
N THR A 154 18.01 -9.58 -5.16
CA THR A 154 18.70 -10.61 -5.96
C THR A 154 20.11 -10.96 -5.45
N ASP A 155 20.62 -10.26 -4.45
CA ASP A 155 21.91 -10.58 -3.84
C ASP A 155 21.78 -11.86 -2.99
N PRO A 156 22.61 -12.90 -3.23
CA PRO A 156 22.64 -14.11 -2.39
C PRO A 156 22.82 -13.82 -0.89
N GLY A 157 23.62 -12.80 -0.54
CA GLY A 157 23.76 -12.34 0.84
C GLY A 157 22.49 -11.73 1.45
N TYR A 158 21.57 -11.26 0.61
CA TYR A 158 20.25 -10.78 1.03
C TYR A 158 19.24 -11.94 1.08
N TYR A 159 19.00 -12.65 -0.02
CA TYR A 159 17.93 -13.64 -0.06
C TYR A 159 18.21 -14.92 0.76
N ARG A 160 19.48 -15.16 1.18
CA ARG A 160 19.80 -16.11 2.24
C ARG A 160 18.88 -15.92 3.46
N TRP A 161 18.65 -14.67 3.83
CA TRP A 161 17.85 -14.33 5.00
C TRP A 161 16.35 -14.35 4.69
N THR A 162 15.93 -14.07 3.45
CA THR A 162 14.56 -14.34 3.01
C THR A 162 14.23 -15.82 3.15
N GLN A 163 15.16 -16.70 2.70
CA GLN A 163 15.05 -18.13 2.84
C GLN A 163 15.03 -18.58 4.31
N TRP A 164 15.90 -18.02 5.12
CA TRP A 164 15.95 -18.30 6.56
C TRP A 164 14.63 -17.91 7.25
N ILE A 165 14.08 -16.73 6.98
CA ILE A 165 12.78 -16.31 7.52
C ILE A 165 11.68 -17.27 7.08
N PHE A 166 11.68 -17.71 5.82
CA PHE A 166 10.75 -18.74 5.36
C PHE A 166 10.89 -20.03 6.20
N THR A 167 12.12 -20.48 6.50
CA THR A 167 12.32 -21.69 7.34
C THR A 167 11.78 -21.50 8.76
N GLN A 168 11.89 -20.29 9.32
CA GLN A 168 11.31 -19.97 10.65
C GLN A 168 9.77 -20.06 10.59
N ILE A 169 9.14 -19.50 9.55
CA ILE A 169 7.69 -19.56 9.35
C ILE A 169 7.22 -21.00 9.12
N PHE A 170 7.91 -21.79 8.30
CA PHE A 170 7.60 -23.19 8.06
C PHE A 170 7.71 -24.03 9.35
N ASN A 171 8.74 -23.79 10.16
CA ASN A 171 8.96 -24.49 11.41
C ASN A 171 8.20 -23.90 12.61
N SER A 172 7.11 -23.19 12.35
CA SER A 172 6.23 -22.61 13.36
C SER A 172 4.76 -22.94 13.10
N TRP A 173 3.96 -22.81 14.16
CA TRP A 173 2.51 -22.96 14.16
C TRP A 173 1.86 -21.87 14.98
N TYR A 174 0.60 -21.55 14.71
CA TYR A 174 -0.13 -20.54 15.47
C TYR A 174 -0.94 -21.18 16.61
N ASP A 175 -0.57 -20.87 17.84
CA ASP A 175 -1.29 -21.28 19.04
C ASP A 175 -2.47 -20.31 19.28
N THR A 176 -3.69 -20.76 18.96
CA THR A 176 -4.90 -19.97 19.09
C THR A 176 -5.24 -19.63 20.54
N ASP A 177 -4.85 -20.50 21.50
CA ASP A 177 -5.13 -20.28 22.92
C ASP A 177 -4.24 -19.16 23.49
N ARG A 178 -3.02 -19.01 22.93
CA ARG A 178 -2.05 -17.97 23.31
C ARG A 178 -2.03 -16.79 22.34
N THR A 179 -2.71 -16.89 21.20
CA THR A 179 -2.73 -15.89 20.12
C THR A 179 -1.34 -15.48 19.62
N THR A 180 -0.43 -16.47 19.46
CA THR A 180 0.97 -16.25 19.09
C THR A 180 1.52 -17.42 18.28
N ALA A 181 2.49 -17.15 17.40
CA ALA A 181 3.25 -18.21 16.78
C ALA A 181 4.23 -18.85 17.77
N ARG A 182 4.45 -20.15 17.63
CA ARG A 182 5.40 -20.95 18.44
C ARG A 182 6.16 -21.92 17.54
N PRO A 183 7.39 -22.33 17.93
CA PRO A 183 8.11 -23.37 17.20
C PRO A 183 7.31 -24.66 17.10
N ILE A 184 7.32 -25.30 15.93
CA ILE A 184 6.60 -26.56 15.69
C ILE A 184 7.07 -27.69 16.61
N SER A 185 8.33 -27.64 17.08
CA SER A 185 8.89 -28.59 18.05
C SER A 185 8.16 -28.57 19.40
N GLU A 186 7.58 -27.45 19.80
CA GLU A 186 6.78 -27.36 21.02
C GLU A 186 5.42 -28.06 20.82
N LEU A 187 4.81 -27.97 19.65
CA LEU A 187 3.61 -28.72 19.30
C LEU A 187 3.87 -30.24 19.35
N VAL A 188 5.02 -30.70 18.80
CA VAL A 188 5.45 -32.10 18.91
C VAL A 188 5.55 -32.55 20.37
N GLN A 189 6.12 -31.71 21.25
CA GLN A 189 6.21 -32.01 22.69
C GLN A 189 4.83 -32.10 23.34
N GLU A 190 3.88 -31.23 22.97
CA GLU A 190 2.51 -31.26 23.50
C GLU A 190 1.77 -32.54 23.08
N PHE A 191 1.89 -32.98 21.82
CA PHE A 191 1.35 -34.24 21.34
C PHE A 191 2.00 -35.43 22.05
N ALA A 192 3.33 -35.44 22.14
CA ALA A 192 4.09 -36.54 22.77
C ALA A 192 3.76 -36.67 24.27
N ALA A 193 3.53 -35.56 24.96
CA ALA A 193 3.13 -35.54 26.37
C ALA A 193 1.64 -35.82 26.60
N GLY A 194 0.81 -35.86 25.52
CA GLY A 194 -0.63 -36.00 25.60
C GLY A 194 -1.38 -34.80 26.19
N THR A 195 -0.72 -33.65 26.26
CA THR A 195 -1.34 -32.39 26.72
C THR A 195 -2.21 -31.76 25.65
N ARG A 196 -1.99 -32.10 24.37
CA ARG A 196 -2.82 -31.83 23.21
C ARG A 196 -3.22 -33.15 22.56
N ALA A 197 -4.50 -33.28 22.22
CA ALA A 197 -4.98 -34.46 21.50
C ALA A 197 -4.60 -34.36 20.01
N THR A 198 -4.22 -35.49 19.41
CA THR A 198 -4.10 -35.60 17.95
C THR A 198 -5.48 -35.48 17.28
N PRO A 199 -5.58 -35.11 16.00
CA PRO A 199 -6.88 -34.94 15.32
C PRO A 199 -7.79 -36.15 15.34
N ASP A 200 -7.21 -37.36 15.32
CA ASP A 200 -7.93 -38.66 15.34
C ASP A 200 -8.01 -39.30 16.72
N GLY A 201 -7.43 -38.67 17.76
CA GLY A 201 -7.42 -39.11 19.15
C GLY A 201 -6.46 -40.27 19.48
N ARG A 202 -5.65 -40.75 18.52
CA ARG A 202 -4.60 -41.75 18.78
C ARG A 202 -3.42 -41.11 19.50
N PRO A 203 -2.75 -41.80 20.42
CA PRO A 203 -1.49 -41.35 20.99
C PRO A 203 -0.44 -41.03 19.89
N TRP A 204 0.29 -39.94 20.07
CA TRP A 204 1.32 -39.50 19.11
C TRP A 204 2.33 -40.59 18.73
N ALA A 205 2.76 -41.39 19.71
CA ALA A 205 3.71 -42.49 19.51
C ALA A 205 3.14 -43.70 18.69
N GLU A 206 1.83 -43.77 18.48
CA GLU A 206 1.18 -44.81 17.67
C GLU A 206 1.03 -44.40 16.21
N LEU A 207 1.25 -43.08 15.89
CA LEU A 207 1.25 -42.60 14.52
C LEU A 207 2.55 -42.98 13.82
N SER A 208 2.46 -43.37 12.56
CA SER A 208 3.64 -43.53 11.69
C SER A 208 4.31 -42.18 11.44
N ALA A 209 5.56 -42.18 11.01
CA ALA A 209 6.29 -40.93 10.69
C ALA A 209 5.55 -40.07 9.63
N SER A 210 4.91 -40.73 8.63
CA SER A 210 4.12 -40.03 7.63
C SER A 210 2.88 -39.37 8.23
N GLU A 211 2.11 -40.11 9.08
CA GLU A 211 0.93 -39.54 9.75
C GLU A 211 1.30 -38.42 10.70
N GLN A 212 2.44 -38.48 11.38
CA GLN A 212 2.97 -37.43 12.20
C GLN A 212 3.29 -36.16 11.38
N ALA A 213 3.92 -36.35 10.21
CA ALA A 213 4.23 -35.28 9.28
C ALA A 213 2.95 -34.61 8.76
N ASP A 214 1.95 -35.38 8.35
CA ASP A 214 0.65 -34.85 7.90
C ASP A 214 -0.03 -34.01 8.99
N VAL A 215 -0.04 -34.51 10.23
CA VAL A 215 -0.60 -33.76 11.37
C VAL A 215 0.14 -32.45 11.60
N LEU A 216 1.47 -32.42 11.48
CA LEU A 216 2.25 -31.19 11.65
C LEU A 216 2.01 -30.21 10.50
N ASP A 217 1.91 -30.69 9.26
CA ASP A 217 1.68 -29.85 8.08
C ASP A 217 0.32 -29.14 8.16
N ASP A 218 -0.68 -29.76 8.74
CA ASP A 218 -1.99 -29.13 9.01
C ASP A 218 -1.90 -27.95 10.00
N HIS A 219 -0.85 -27.86 10.81
CA HIS A 219 -0.65 -26.79 11.79
C HIS A 219 0.35 -25.71 11.35
N ARG A 220 1.26 -26.03 10.41
CA ARG A 220 2.33 -25.11 9.96
C ARG A 220 1.77 -23.79 9.43
N LEU A 221 2.50 -22.68 9.67
CA LEU A 221 2.18 -21.38 9.10
C LEU A 221 2.51 -21.29 7.59
N ALA A 222 3.49 -22.05 7.11
CA ALA A 222 3.70 -22.26 5.67
C ALA A 222 3.44 -23.72 5.35
N TYR A 223 2.58 -24.01 4.38
CA TYR A 223 2.11 -25.35 4.06
C TYR A 223 1.81 -25.51 2.58
N ILE A 224 1.71 -26.76 2.11
CA ILE A 224 1.38 -27.08 0.73
C ILE A 224 -0.09 -27.50 0.66
N SER A 225 -0.83 -26.92 -0.29
CA SER A 225 -2.23 -27.28 -0.51
C SER A 225 -2.57 -27.31 -2.00
N GLU A 226 -3.55 -28.12 -2.36
CA GLU A 226 -4.27 -28.00 -3.62
C GLU A 226 -5.22 -26.80 -3.53
N ALA A 227 -4.89 -25.72 -4.21
CA ALA A 227 -5.66 -24.47 -4.13
C ALA A 227 -6.10 -24.01 -5.53
N PRO A 228 -7.27 -23.36 -5.64
CA PRO A 228 -7.67 -22.72 -6.88
C PRO A 228 -6.78 -21.49 -7.14
N VAL A 229 -6.06 -21.53 -8.25
CA VAL A 229 -5.12 -20.49 -8.68
C VAL A 229 -5.54 -19.90 -10.01
N ASN A 230 -5.00 -18.72 -10.32
CA ASN A 230 -5.18 -18.06 -11.61
C ASN A 230 -4.07 -18.50 -12.56
N TRP A 231 -4.32 -19.50 -13.37
CA TRP A 231 -3.40 -19.99 -14.38
C TRP A 231 -3.46 -19.15 -15.66
N CYS A 232 -2.31 -18.66 -16.10
CA CYS A 232 -2.18 -17.90 -17.35
C CYS A 232 -1.30 -18.67 -18.36
N PRO A 233 -1.89 -19.40 -19.32
CA PRO A 233 -1.12 -20.18 -20.31
C PRO A 233 -0.18 -19.32 -21.15
N GLY A 234 -0.64 -18.13 -21.57
CA GLY A 234 0.14 -17.21 -22.37
C GLY A 234 1.38 -16.68 -21.68
N LEU A 235 1.39 -16.61 -20.34
CA LEU A 235 2.56 -16.29 -19.52
C LEU A 235 3.31 -17.53 -19.03
N GLY A 236 2.69 -18.72 -19.06
CA GLY A 236 3.24 -19.96 -18.55
C GLY A 236 3.42 -20.00 -17.03
N THR A 237 2.61 -19.23 -16.29
CA THR A 237 2.73 -19.11 -14.83
C THR A 237 1.39 -18.82 -14.17
N VAL A 238 1.33 -19.07 -12.86
CA VAL A 238 0.24 -18.61 -11.99
C VAL A 238 0.43 -17.12 -11.70
N VAL A 239 -0.65 -16.37 -11.75
CA VAL A 239 -0.69 -14.95 -11.41
C VAL A 239 -1.55 -14.70 -10.17
N ALA A 240 -1.20 -13.71 -9.36
CA ALA A 240 -1.96 -13.34 -8.19
C ALA A 240 -3.29 -12.66 -8.58
N ASN A 241 -4.25 -12.54 -7.64
CA ASN A 241 -5.55 -11.92 -7.94
C ASN A 241 -5.40 -10.46 -8.37
N GLU A 242 -4.45 -9.75 -7.79
CA GLU A 242 -4.12 -8.36 -8.12
C GLU A 242 -3.45 -8.18 -9.49
N GLU A 243 -2.96 -9.26 -10.09
CA GLU A 243 -2.37 -9.30 -11.44
C GLU A 243 -3.41 -9.69 -12.52
N VAL A 244 -4.69 -9.83 -12.12
CA VAL A 244 -5.81 -10.17 -13.01
C VAL A 244 -6.73 -8.96 -13.13
N THR A 245 -6.96 -8.51 -14.35
CA THR A 245 -7.85 -7.39 -14.67
C THR A 245 -9.33 -7.78 -14.50
N ALA A 246 -10.21 -6.79 -14.45
CA ALA A 246 -11.65 -7.01 -14.25
C ALA A 246 -12.31 -7.88 -15.36
N ASP A 247 -11.73 -7.90 -16.55
CA ASP A 247 -12.17 -8.72 -17.70
C ASP A 247 -11.53 -10.13 -17.72
N GLY A 248 -10.86 -10.54 -16.65
CA GLY A 248 -10.30 -11.90 -16.49
C GLY A 248 -9.03 -12.16 -17.29
N ARG A 249 -8.25 -11.11 -17.52
CA ARG A 249 -6.99 -11.20 -18.27
C ARG A 249 -5.81 -10.81 -17.36
N SER A 250 -4.61 -11.25 -17.72
CA SER A 250 -3.40 -10.81 -17.03
C SER A 250 -3.15 -9.32 -17.29
N ASP A 251 -2.76 -8.56 -16.27
CA ASP A 251 -2.35 -7.15 -16.33
C ASP A 251 -1.18 -6.95 -17.32
N ARG A 252 -0.37 -8.00 -17.49
CA ARG A 252 0.76 -8.05 -18.42
C ARG A 252 0.48 -9.03 -19.55
N GLY A 253 0.71 -8.60 -20.76
CA GLY A 253 0.48 -9.41 -21.96
C GLY A 253 -0.98 -9.55 -22.36
N ASN A 254 -1.93 -9.15 -21.52
CA ASN A 254 -3.37 -9.18 -21.77
C ASN A 254 -3.87 -10.58 -22.22
N PHE A 255 -3.35 -11.65 -21.59
CA PHE A 255 -3.73 -13.03 -21.88
C PHE A 255 -4.93 -13.48 -21.03
N PRO A 256 -5.76 -14.41 -21.52
CA PRO A 256 -6.78 -15.06 -20.70
C PRO A 256 -6.20 -15.73 -19.44
N VAL A 257 -6.93 -15.64 -18.35
CA VAL A 257 -6.58 -16.29 -17.08
C VAL A 257 -7.68 -17.27 -16.70
N PHE A 258 -7.30 -18.49 -16.29
CA PHE A 258 -8.22 -19.57 -15.95
C PHE A 258 -8.07 -20.01 -14.50
N LYS A 259 -9.17 -20.33 -13.84
CA LYS A 259 -9.15 -20.94 -12.50
C LYS A 259 -8.80 -22.41 -12.59
N ARG A 260 -7.82 -22.86 -11.83
CA ARG A 260 -7.40 -24.28 -11.71
C ARG A 260 -7.00 -24.62 -10.29
N ASN A 261 -7.24 -25.85 -9.90
CA ASN A 261 -6.65 -26.39 -8.68
C ASN A 261 -5.22 -26.85 -8.98
N MET A 262 -4.28 -26.39 -8.17
CA MET A 262 -2.86 -26.73 -8.29
C MET A 262 -2.22 -26.86 -6.91
N ARG A 263 -1.25 -27.78 -6.78
CA ARG A 263 -0.42 -27.87 -5.58
C ARG A 263 0.48 -26.64 -5.47
N GLN A 264 0.32 -25.86 -4.39
CA GLN A 264 0.99 -24.57 -4.18
C GLN A 264 1.42 -24.41 -2.74
N TRP A 265 2.51 -23.66 -2.51
CA TRP A 265 2.81 -23.13 -1.20
C TRP A 265 1.81 -22.05 -0.81
N MET A 266 1.33 -22.17 0.41
CA MET A 266 0.41 -21.24 1.05
C MET A 266 1.01 -20.73 2.36
N MET A 267 0.76 -19.46 2.71
CA MET A 267 1.05 -18.94 4.05
C MET A 267 -0.25 -18.62 4.78
N ARG A 268 -0.35 -19.09 6.02
CA ARG A 268 -1.56 -19.01 6.87
C ARG A 268 -1.70 -17.62 7.51
N ILE A 269 -1.73 -16.58 6.66
CA ILE A 269 -1.97 -15.20 7.08
C ILE A 269 -3.31 -15.04 7.80
N THR A 270 -4.28 -15.89 7.50
CA THR A 270 -5.61 -15.89 8.15
C THR A 270 -5.52 -16.16 9.65
N ALA A 271 -4.50 -16.87 10.12
CA ALA A 271 -4.26 -17.08 11.55
C ALA A 271 -3.97 -15.77 12.31
N TYR A 272 -3.50 -14.75 11.61
CA TYR A 272 -3.20 -13.42 12.16
C TYR A 272 -4.29 -12.38 11.89
N ALA A 273 -5.43 -12.77 11.31
CA ALA A 273 -6.44 -11.84 10.83
C ALA A 273 -6.91 -10.85 11.92
N ASP A 274 -7.19 -11.32 13.14
CA ASP A 274 -7.59 -10.45 14.26
C ASP A 274 -6.49 -9.48 14.64
N ARG A 275 -5.25 -9.96 14.83
CA ARG A 275 -4.11 -9.12 15.18
C ARG A 275 -3.78 -8.10 14.09
N LEU A 276 -3.94 -8.47 12.81
CA LEU A 276 -3.77 -7.55 11.67
C LEU A 276 -4.82 -6.43 11.67
N VAL A 277 -6.03 -6.68 12.21
CA VAL A 277 -7.07 -5.67 12.37
C VAL A 277 -6.85 -4.83 13.62
N ASP A 278 -6.64 -5.46 14.77
CA ASP A 278 -6.59 -4.81 16.08
C ASP A 278 -5.36 -3.92 16.22
N ASP A 279 -4.19 -4.39 15.78
CA ASP A 279 -2.93 -3.66 15.87
C ASP A 279 -2.85 -2.45 14.91
N LEU A 280 -3.81 -2.25 14.00
CA LEU A 280 -3.93 -1.01 13.23
C LEU A 280 -4.12 0.22 14.14
N ASP A 281 -4.66 0.03 15.34
CA ASP A 281 -4.86 1.12 16.30
C ASP A 281 -3.55 1.59 16.96
N LEU A 282 -2.48 0.79 16.88
CA LEU A 282 -1.13 1.14 17.33
C LEU A 282 -0.39 2.06 16.34
N LEU A 283 -0.91 2.23 15.11
CA LEU A 283 -0.21 2.84 13.98
C LEU A 283 -0.68 4.27 13.71
N ASP A 284 0.27 5.16 13.38
CA ASP A 284 0.00 6.51 12.86
C ASP A 284 -0.21 6.45 11.33
N TRP A 285 -1.30 5.77 10.92
CA TRP A 285 -1.70 5.64 9.53
C TRP A 285 -3.03 6.37 9.30
N THR A 286 -3.26 6.80 8.06
CA THR A 286 -4.53 7.47 7.71
C THR A 286 -5.72 6.53 7.87
N ASP A 287 -6.87 7.08 8.26
CA ASP A 287 -8.10 6.29 8.41
C ASP A 287 -8.49 5.56 7.13
N SER A 288 -8.21 6.14 5.96
CA SER A 288 -8.49 5.50 4.68
C SER A 288 -7.68 4.21 4.47
N ILE A 289 -6.39 4.21 4.81
CA ILE A 289 -5.53 3.01 4.72
C ILE A 289 -5.96 1.96 5.73
N LYS A 290 -6.22 2.37 6.98
CA LYS A 290 -6.74 1.45 8.00
C LYS A 290 -8.07 0.81 7.56
N ALA A 291 -8.97 1.61 6.97
CA ALA A 291 -10.23 1.11 6.42
C ALA A 291 -10.01 0.15 5.23
N MET A 292 -9.06 0.44 4.34
CA MET A 292 -8.73 -0.47 3.23
C MET A 292 -8.26 -1.84 3.76
N GLN A 293 -7.36 -1.88 4.75
CA GLN A 293 -6.92 -3.14 5.35
C GLN A 293 -8.04 -3.87 6.09
N ARG A 294 -8.82 -3.15 6.92
CA ARG A 294 -9.99 -3.75 7.60
C ARG A 294 -10.99 -4.35 6.63
N ASN A 295 -11.31 -3.64 5.55
CA ASN A 295 -12.23 -4.11 4.52
C ASN A 295 -11.67 -5.30 3.71
N TRP A 296 -10.36 -5.33 3.47
CA TRP A 296 -9.70 -6.44 2.78
C TRP A 296 -9.69 -7.70 3.65
N ILE A 297 -9.33 -7.56 4.93
CA ILE A 297 -9.40 -8.66 5.90
C ILE A 297 -10.86 -9.09 6.08
N GLY A 298 -11.79 -8.13 6.13
CA GLY A 298 -13.22 -8.38 6.10
C GLY A 298 -13.70 -9.25 7.25
N ARG A 299 -13.27 -8.95 8.48
CA ARG A 299 -13.74 -9.62 9.69
C ARG A 299 -15.25 -9.48 9.83
N SER A 300 -15.94 -10.59 9.93
CA SER A 300 -17.39 -10.66 10.02
C SER A 300 -17.81 -11.59 11.15
N GLU A 301 -18.60 -11.08 12.08
CA GLU A 301 -19.21 -11.86 13.15
C GLU A 301 -20.56 -12.39 12.71
N GLY A 302 -20.80 -13.69 12.92
CA GLY A 302 -22.02 -14.36 12.48
C GLY A 302 -22.19 -15.73 13.13
N ALA A 303 -22.78 -16.64 12.37
CA ALA A 303 -22.90 -18.04 12.75
C ALA A 303 -22.65 -18.97 11.55
N ARG A 304 -22.09 -20.12 11.84
CA ARG A 304 -22.21 -21.30 10.97
C ARG A 304 -23.54 -21.96 11.31
N VAL A 305 -24.29 -22.29 10.27
CA VAL A 305 -25.60 -22.93 10.40
C VAL A 305 -25.69 -24.15 9.50
N ASP A 306 -26.09 -25.27 10.02
CA ASP A 306 -26.19 -26.58 9.37
C ASP A 306 -27.59 -26.86 8.90
N PHE A 307 -27.78 -27.00 7.58
CA PHE A 307 -29.03 -27.35 6.92
C PHE A 307 -29.00 -28.81 6.51
N GLY A 308 -29.84 -29.63 7.05
CA GLY A 308 -29.93 -31.05 6.65
C GLY A 308 -30.38 -31.20 5.21
N VAL A 309 -29.74 -32.09 4.46
CA VAL A 309 -30.11 -32.46 3.09
C VAL A 309 -30.14 -33.98 2.92
N THR A 310 -30.88 -34.43 1.89
CA THR A 310 -30.83 -35.85 1.46
C THR A 310 -30.29 -35.85 0.04
N THR A 311 -29.16 -36.54 -0.19
CA THR A 311 -28.59 -36.71 -1.54
C THR A 311 -29.52 -37.54 -2.44
N VAL A 312 -29.34 -37.42 -3.75
CA VAL A 312 -30.11 -38.21 -4.74
C VAL A 312 -29.94 -39.72 -4.51
N GLY A 313 -28.80 -40.15 -3.95
CA GLY A 313 -28.54 -41.52 -3.52
C GLY A 313 -29.25 -41.94 -2.22
N GLY A 314 -29.98 -41.05 -1.54
CA GLY A 314 -30.71 -41.32 -0.31
C GLY A 314 -29.86 -41.22 0.96
N ALA A 315 -28.62 -40.79 0.90
CA ALA A 315 -27.78 -40.55 2.07
C ALA A 315 -28.12 -39.20 2.69
N ALA A 316 -28.14 -39.14 4.04
CA ALA A 316 -28.22 -37.86 4.76
C ALA A 316 -26.86 -37.13 4.68
N ASP A 317 -26.90 -35.82 4.46
CA ASP A 317 -25.77 -34.94 4.43
C ASP A 317 -26.15 -33.56 4.96
N VAL A 318 -25.22 -32.61 5.03
CA VAL A 318 -25.42 -31.28 5.60
C VAL A 318 -24.80 -30.19 4.68
N ILE A 319 -25.59 -29.16 4.39
CA ILE A 319 -25.07 -27.93 3.83
C ILE A 319 -24.80 -26.98 4.99
N THR A 320 -23.54 -26.66 5.24
CA THR A 320 -23.14 -25.64 6.21
C THR A 320 -23.05 -24.28 5.55
N VAL A 321 -23.74 -23.27 6.08
CA VAL A 321 -23.65 -21.87 5.63
C VAL A 321 -23.00 -21.00 6.70
N PHE A 322 -22.31 -19.94 6.30
CA PHE A 322 -21.96 -18.83 7.18
C PHE A 322 -22.88 -17.65 6.89
N THR A 323 -23.46 -17.08 7.94
CA THR A 323 -24.29 -15.88 7.84
C THR A 323 -23.94 -14.86 8.89
N THR A 324 -23.86 -13.59 8.51
CA THR A 324 -23.74 -12.47 9.47
C THR A 324 -25.06 -12.10 10.12
N ARG A 325 -26.16 -12.68 9.64
CA ARG A 325 -27.53 -12.44 10.10
C ARG A 325 -28.24 -13.72 10.49
N PRO A 326 -27.76 -14.49 11.50
CA PRO A 326 -28.45 -15.69 11.96
C PRO A 326 -29.88 -15.40 12.46
N ASP A 327 -30.14 -14.20 12.95
CA ASP A 327 -31.43 -13.66 13.35
C ASP A 327 -32.51 -13.69 12.26
N THR A 328 -32.11 -13.80 10.99
CA THR A 328 -33.02 -13.81 9.83
C THR A 328 -33.34 -15.21 9.31
N LEU A 329 -32.92 -16.27 9.98
CA LEU A 329 -33.15 -17.68 9.59
C LEU A 329 -34.61 -18.03 9.30
N PHE A 330 -35.55 -17.41 10.00
CA PHE A 330 -36.99 -17.58 9.75
C PHE A 330 -37.43 -17.10 8.35
N GLY A 331 -36.64 -16.24 7.71
CA GLY A 331 -36.89 -15.74 6.36
C GLY A 331 -36.14 -16.46 5.26
N ALA A 332 -35.33 -17.46 5.61
CA ALA A 332 -34.58 -18.24 4.61
C ALA A 332 -35.54 -19.08 3.78
N SER A 333 -35.74 -18.75 2.51
CA SER A 333 -36.74 -19.37 1.63
C SER A 333 -36.11 -20.18 0.48
N PHE A 334 -34.83 -20.10 0.25
CA PHE A 334 -34.06 -20.95 -0.65
C PHE A 334 -32.59 -20.98 -0.25
N MET A 335 -31.90 -22.01 -0.74
CA MET A 335 -30.45 -22.20 -0.58
C MET A 335 -29.77 -22.00 -1.90
N VAL A 336 -28.60 -21.36 -1.92
CA VAL A 336 -27.79 -21.22 -3.14
C VAL A 336 -26.38 -21.72 -2.91
N LEU A 337 -25.93 -22.61 -3.77
CA LEU A 337 -24.57 -23.13 -3.79
C LEU A 337 -23.75 -22.49 -4.91
N ALA A 338 -22.46 -22.34 -4.68
CA ALA A 338 -21.53 -22.07 -5.76
C ALA A 338 -21.58 -23.21 -6.81
N PRO A 339 -21.47 -22.91 -8.11
CA PRO A 339 -21.46 -23.96 -9.15
C PRO A 339 -20.37 -25.03 -8.95
N GLU A 340 -19.29 -24.69 -8.27
CA GLU A 340 -18.15 -25.56 -7.96
C GLU A 340 -18.28 -26.32 -6.61
N HIS A 341 -19.35 -26.10 -5.87
CA HIS A 341 -19.54 -26.71 -4.54
C HIS A 341 -19.57 -28.24 -4.61
N PRO A 342 -18.86 -28.97 -3.71
CA PRO A 342 -18.74 -30.43 -3.77
C PRO A 342 -20.06 -31.20 -3.75
N LEU A 343 -21.07 -30.66 -3.06
CA LEU A 343 -22.40 -31.32 -2.97
C LEU A 343 -23.27 -31.14 -4.21
N VAL A 344 -22.91 -30.32 -5.20
CA VAL A 344 -23.73 -30.06 -6.39
C VAL A 344 -24.05 -31.35 -7.11
N ASP A 345 -23.06 -32.18 -7.34
CA ASP A 345 -23.26 -33.47 -8.03
C ASP A 345 -24.18 -34.42 -7.24
N ALA A 346 -24.01 -34.49 -5.93
CA ALA A 346 -24.79 -35.36 -5.04
C ALA A 346 -26.25 -34.88 -4.85
N LEU A 347 -26.50 -33.56 -5.04
CA LEU A 347 -27.82 -32.94 -4.90
C LEU A 347 -28.54 -32.73 -6.25
N THR A 348 -27.88 -32.98 -7.38
CA THR A 348 -28.47 -32.78 -8.71
C THR A 348 -29.28 -34.00 -9.10
N THR A 349 -30.62 -33.82 -9.28
CA THR A 349 -31.48 -34.91 -9.73
C THR A 349 -31.21 -35.25 -11.20
N PRO A 350 -31.52 -36.47 -11.66
CA PRO A 350 -31.35 -36.86 -13.05
C PRO A 350 -32.01 -35.89 -14.06
N GLU A 351 -33.17 -35.35 -13.71
CA GLU A 351 -33.93 -34.40 -14.54
C GLU A 351 -33.21 -33.08 -14.71
N GLN A 352 -32.40 -32.65 -13.72
CA GLN A 352 -31.67 -31.37 -13.73
C GLN A 352 -30.22 -31.51 -14.22
N ALA A 353 -29.70 -32.74 -14.35
CA ALA A 353 -28.29 -32.99 -14.61
C ALA A 353 -27.75 -32.26 -15.85
N ALA A 354 -28.50 -32.23 -16.95
CA ALA A 354 -28.04 -31.57 -18.17
C ALA A 354 -27.99 -30.04 -18.02
N THR A 355 -29.00 -29.47 -17.35
CA THR A 355 -29.11 -28.01 -17.13
C THR A 355 -28.05 -27.53 -16.16
N VAL A 356 -27.81 -28.28 -15.08
CA VAL A 356 -26.77 -27.97 -14.09
C VAL A 356 -25.37 -28.05 -14.73
N ALA A 357 -25.10 -29.09 -15.54
CA ALA A 357 -23.80 -29.23 -16.21
C ALA A 357 -23.51 -28.07 -17.17
N GLU A 358 -24.51 -27.65 -17.97
CA GLU A 358 -24.37 -26.52 -18.87
C GLU A 358 -24.15 -25.20 -18.10
N TYR A 359 -24.89 -24.97 -17.01
CA TYR A 359 -24.72 -23.78 -16.19
C TYR A 359 -23.32 -23.72 -15.54
N ARG A 360 -22.81 -24.85 -15.00
CA ARG A 360 -21.45 -24.96 -14.46
C ARG A 360 -20.39 -24.60 -15.51
N ARG A 361 -20.56 -25.09 -16.74
CA ARG A 361 -19.67 -24.76 -17.86
C ARG A 361 -19.67 -23.27 -18.16
N GLN A 362 -20.86 -22.62 -18.19
CA GLN A 362 -20.96 -21.17 -18.40
C GLN A 362 -20.36 -20.37 -17.25
N ALA A 363 -20.59 -20.77 -16.00
CA ALA A 363 -20.03 -20.10 -14.82
C ALA A 363 -18.49 -20.19 -14.77
N SER A 364 -17.89 -21.32 -15.19
CA SER A 364 -16.45 -21.53 -15.18
C SER A 364 -15.68 -20.60 -16.14
N THR A 365 -16.36 -19.99 -17.11
CA THR A 365 -15.74 -19.02 -18.04
C THR A 365 -15.74 -17.59 -17.51
N LYS A 366 -16.37 -17.29 -16.37
CA LYS A 366 -16.47 -15.96 -15.78
C LYS A 366 -15.45 -15.77 -14.66
N SER A 367 -14.79 -14.60 -14.59
CA SER A 367 -13.96 -14.24 -13.43
C SER A 367 -14.80 -14.00 -12.17
N ASP A 368 -14.20 -14.14 -10.99
CA ASP A 368 -14.88 -13.86 -9.72
C ASP A 368 -15.38 -12.40 -9.67
N VAL A 369 -14.63 -11.44 -10.22
CA VAL A 369 -15.05 -10.04 -10.32
C VAL A 369 -16.27 -9.90 -11.24
N ALA A 370 -16.25 -10.56 -12.40
CA ALA A 370 -17.37 -10.56 -13.33
C ALA A 370 -18.63 -11.22 -12.75
N ARG A 371 -18.46 -12.17 -11.82
CA ARG A 371 -19.56 -12.85 -11.12
C ARG A 371 -20.19 -11.95 -10.05
N GLN A 372 -19.45 -11.03 -9.44
CA GLN A 372 -19.87 -10.14 -8.35
C GLN A 372 -20.49 -8.81 -8.80
N VAL A 373 -20.55 -8.51 -10.11
CA VAL A 373 -21.16 -7.27 -10.62
C VAL A 373 -22.65 -7.24 -10.29
N GLU A 374 -23.11 -6.24 -9.57
CA GLU A 374 -24.47 -6.12 -9.02
C GLU A 374 -25.55 -5.86 -10.07
N ASP A 375 -25.24 -5.14 -11.16
CA ASP A 375 -26.20 -4.71 -12.20
C ASP A 375 -26.57 -5.77 -13.25
N LYS A 376 -26.34 -7.06 -12.96
CA LYS A 376 -26.69 -8.15 -13.90
C LYS A 376 -28.02 -8.79 -13.57
N THR A 377 -28.75 -9.20 -14.63
CA THR A 377 -29.86 -10.14 -14.48
C THR A 377 -29.39 -11.39 -13.73
N LYS A 378 -30.02 -11.71 -12.61
CA LYS A 378 -29.64 -12.86 -11.79
C LYS A 378 -29.90 -14.15 -12.55
N THR A 379 -28.93 -15.05 -12.55
CA THR A 379 -29.02 -16.37 -13.19
C THR A 379 -28.81 -17.47 -12.18
N GLY A 380 -29.44 -18.60 -12.37
CA GLY A 380 -29.29 -19.76 -11.51
C GLY A 380 -30.08 -20.95 -12.03
N VAL A 381 -29.78 -22.14 -11.47
CA VAL A 381 -30.45 -23.39 -11.86
C VAL A 381 -30.83 -24.17 -10.60
N PHE A 382 -32.06 -24.65 -10.55
CA PHE A 382 -32.52 -25.53 -9.48
C PHE A 382 -31.89 -26.93 -9.60
N THR A 383 -31.36 -27.47 -8.48
CA THR A 383 -30.70 -28.79 -8.48
C THR A 383 -31.70 -29.94 -8.46
N GLY A 384 -32.95 -29.71 -8.11
CA GLY A 384 -34.00 -30.73 -7.89
C GLY A 384 -34.12 -31.18 -6.43
N SER A 385 -33.18 -30.76 -5.54
CA SER A 385 -33.15 -31.16 -4.12
C SER A 385 -33.57 -30.01 -3.20
N TYR A 386 -33.87 -30.35 -1.94
CA TYR A 386 -34.28 -29.43 -0.90
C TYR A 386 -33.40 -29.57 0.33
N ALA A 387 -33.20 -28.46 1.05
CA ALA A 387 -32.57 -28.43 2.37
C ALA A 387 -33.58 -28.14 3.46
N THR A 388 -33.38 -28.70 4.64
CA THR A 388 -34.23 -28.46 5.80
C THR A 388 -33.71 -27.27 6.60
N ASN A 389 -34.51 -26.19 6.70
CA ASN A 389 -34.21 -25.08 7.58
C ASN A 389 -34.29 -25.54 9.04
N PRO A 390 -33.17 -25.47 9.83
CA PRO A 390 -33.18 -26.05 11.18
C PRO A 390 -34.09 -25.31 12.15
N ILE A 391 -34.39 -24.03 11.92
CA ILE A 391 -35.13 -23.22 12.88
C ILE A 391 -36.65 -23.48 12.85
N ASN A 392 -37.21 -23.86 11.71
CA ASN A 392 -38.66 -24.05 11.51
C ASN A 392 -39.05 -25.39 10.82
N GLY A 393 -38.04 -26.15 10.38
CA GLY A 393 -38.24 -27.46 9.71
C GLY A 393 -38.74 -27.37 8.26
N GLU A 394 -38.80 -26.19 7.67
CA GLU A 394 -39.26 -26.01 6.30
C GLU A 394 -38.27 -26.54 5.28
N GLN A 395 -38.80 -27.11 4.19
CA GLN A 395 -38.02 -27.58 3.07
C GLN A 395 -37.81 -26.43 2.06
N ILE A 396 -36.58 -25.98 1.90
CA ILE A 396 -36.22 -24.88 0.98
C ILE A 396 -35.48 -25.43 -0.22
N PRO A 397 -35.77 -24.97 -1.47
CA PRO A 397 -35.11 -25.49 -2.68
C PRO A 397 -33.64 -25.09 -2.76
N VAL A 398 -32.81 -26.02 -3.23
CA VAL A 398 -31.37 -25.84 -3.41
C VAL A 398 -31.07 -25.45 -4.86
N TRP A 399 -30.52 -24.27 -5.06
CA TRP A 399 -30.12 -23.71 -6.34
C TRP A 399 -28.60 -23.63 -6.48
N ILE A 400 -28.09 -23.56 -7.69
CA ILE A 400 -26.75 -23.07 -8.00
C ILE A 400 -26.83 -21.72 -8.69
N ALA A 401 -25.96 -20.79 -8.33
CA ALA A 401 -25.87 -19.48 -8.98
C ALA A 401 -24.43 -18.95 -9.00
N ASP A 402 -24.09 -18.22 -10.04
CA ASP A 402 -22.73 -17.74 -10.29
C ASP A 402 -22.29 -16.59 -9.37
N TYR A 403 -23.21 -15.91 -8.68
CA TYR A 403 -22.88 -14.87 -7.70
C TYR A 403 -22.41 -15.43 -6.35
N VAL A 404 -22.56 -16.73 -6.11
CA VAL A 404 -22.02 -17.42 -4.93
C VAL A 404 -20.63 -17.95 -5.27
N LEU A 405 -19.63 -17.65 -4.45
CA LEU A 405 -18.25 -18.04 -4.67
C LEU A 405 -17.78 -19.07 -3.65
N MET A 406 -17.07 -20.11 -4.10
CA MET A 406 -16.47 -21.13 -3.20
C MET A 406 -15.47 -20.55 -2.20
N GLY A 407 -14.82 -19.46 -2.56
CA GLY A 407 -13.79 -18.87 -1.72
C GLY A 407 -14.32 -17.91 -0.64
N TYR A 408 -15.63 -17.78 -0.48
CA TYR A 408 -16.21 -16.96 0.58
C TYR A 408 -17.16 -17.79 1.43
N GLY A 409 -16.91 -17.85 2.76
CA GLY A 409 -17.65 -18.69 3.65
C GLY A 409 -17.48 -20.19 3.33
N THR A 410 -18.60 -20.87 3.13
CA THR A 410 -18.65 -22.30 2.82
C THR A 410 -18.94 -22.60 1.35
N GLY A 411 -19.04 -21.57 0.49
CA GLY A 411 -19.53 -21.73 -0.88
C GLY A 411 -21.06 -21.98 -0.97
N ALA A 412 -21.77 -21.75 0.14
CA ALA A 412 -23.21 -21.87 0.24
C ALA A 412 -23.79 -20.65 0.98
N ILE A 413 -24.94 -20.17 0.57
CA ILE A 413 -25.69 -19.12 1.26
C ILE A 413 -27.13 -19.54 1.51
N MET A 414 -27.67 -19.18 2.66
CA MET A 414 -29.11 -19.14 2.87
C MET A 414 -29.62 -17.81 2.34
N ALA A 415 -30.63 -17.83 1.50
CA ALA A 415 -31.20 -16.63 0.90
C ALA A 415 -32.38 -16.09 1.71
N VAL A 416 -32.33 -14.80 2.09
CA VAL A 416 -33.35 -14.10 2.86
C VAL A 416 -33.91 -12.93 2.07
N PRO A 417 -34.76 -13.17 1.08
CA PRO A 417 -35.14 -12.18 0.06
C PRO A 417 -35.90 -10.96 0.60
N CYS A 418 -36.52 -11.02 1.77
CA CYS A 418 -37.15 -9.80 2.32
C CYS A 418 -36.16 -8.77 2.87
N GLY A 419 -34.88 -9.18 3.18
CA GLY A 419 -33.85 -8.36 3.79
C GLY A 419 -32.57 -8.20 2.99
N ASP A 420 -32.45 -8.81 1.81
CA ASP A 420 -31.32 -8.72 0.88
C ASP A 420 -31.80 -8.48 -0.55
N GLU A 421 -31.30 -7.44 -1.19
CA GLU A 421 -31.76 -7.03 -2.53
C GLU A 421 -31.41 -8.07 -3.59
N ARG A 422 -30.25 -8.72 -3.52
CA ARG A 422 -29.83 -9.75 -4.47
C ARG A 422 -30.71 -10.99 -4.39
N ASP A 423 -31.04 -11.37 -3.17
CA ASP A 423 -31.93 -12.50 -2.89
C ASP A 423 -33.37 -12.16 -3.31
N PHE A 424 -33.79 -10.89 -3.12
CA PHE A 424 -35.08 -10.37 -3.55
C PHE A 424 -35.24 -10.45 -5.07
N GLU A 425 -34.26 -9.92 -5.83
CA GLU A 425 -34.24 -9.96 -7.28
C GLU A 425 -34.25 -11.42 -7.80
N PHE A 426 -33.45 -12.30 -7.18
CA PHE A 426 -33.41 -13.71 -7.52
C PHE A 426 -34.77 -14.38 -7.28
N ALA A 427 -35.35 -14.16 -6.10
CA ALA A 427 -36.68 -14.73 -5.76
C ALA A 427 -37.77 -14.24 -6.72
N ARG A 428 -37.74 -12.95 -7.10
CA ARG A 428 -38.67 -12.38 -8.10
C ARG A 428 -38.49 -13.03 -9.48
N GLN A 429 -37.24 -13.19 -9.90
CA GLN A 429 -36.87 -13.78 -11.22
C GLN A 429 -37.38 -15.22 -11.34
N PHE A 430 -37.27 -16.00 -10.27
CA PHE A 430 -37.59 -17.42 -10.29
C PHE A 430 -38.90 -17.78 -9.60
N GLY A 431 -39.67 -16.79 -9.17
CA GLY A 431 -40.98 -17.01 -8.52
C GLY A 431 -40.91 -17.70 -7.17
N LEU A 432 -39.85 -17.47 -6.38
CA LEU A 432 -39.62 -18.05 -5.08
C LEU A 432 -40.33 -17.26 -3.96
N PRO A 433 -40.68 -17.89 -2.83
CA PRO A 433 -41.30 -17.19 -1.70
C PRO A 433 -40.43 -16.10 -1.11
N ILE A 434 -41.03 -15.00 -0.68
CA ILE A 434 -40.41 -13.89 0.04
C ILE A 434 -41.10 -13.68 1.38
N PRO A 435 -40.79 -14.42 2.46
CA PRO A 435 -41.42 -14.26 3.74
C PRO A 435 -40.97 -12.98 4.45
N ALA A 436 -41.90 -12.14 4.87
CA ALA A 436 -41.58 -10.96 5.68
C ALA A 436 -41.26 -11.37 7.12
N ILE A 437 -40.03 -11.02 7.57
CA ILE A 437 -39.57 -11.30 8.96
C ILE A 437 -39.25 -10.06 9.76
N GLN A 438 -39.38 -8.89 9.19
CA GLN A 438 -39.27 -7.61 9.88
C GLN A 438 -40.42 -6.70 9.47
N GLN A 439 -40.80 -5.79 10.35
CA GLN A 439 -41.82 -4.77 10.13
C GLN A 439 -41.14 -3.48 9.64
N PRO A 440 -41.04 -3.15 8.33
CA PRO A 440 -40.47 -1.92 7.90
C PRO A 440 -41.14 -0.70 8.52
N PRO A 441 -40.38 0.41 8.77
CA PRO A 441 -40.97 1.64 9.30
C PRO A 441 -41.86 2.36 8.25
N ALA A 442 -42.81 3.18 8.70
CA ALA A 442 -43.73 3.92 7.83
C ALA A 442 -42.98 4.72 6.73
N SER A 443 -41.83 5.33 7.07
CA SER A 443 -41.01 6.08 6.14
C SER A 443 -40.45 5.26 4.97
N TRP A 444 -40.20 3.94 5.16
CA TRP A 444 -39.81 3.06 4.08
C TRP A 444 -40.93 2.87 3.07
N PHE A 445 -42.17 2.61 3.58
CA PHE A 445 -43.35 2.44 2.72
C PHE A 445 -43.70 3.71 1.94
N GLU A 446 -43.55 4.88 2.58
CA GLU A 446 -43.68 6.20 1.91
C GLU A 446 -42.66 6.35 0.76
N THR A 447 -41.40 6.00 1.02
CA THR A 447 -40.32 6.05 0.01
C THR A 447 -40.58 5.05 -1.11
N ALA A 448 -41.03 3.85 -0.79
CA ALA A 448 -41.35 2.79 -1.74
C ALA A 448 -42.66 3.08 -2.55
N GLY A 449 -43.44 4.07 -2.14
CA GLY A 449 -44.68 4.47 -2.82
C GLY A 449 -45.83 3.46 -2.67
N ILE A 450 -45.86 2.69 -1.57
CA ILE A 450 -46.88 1.69 -1.28
C ILE A 450 -47.48 1.87 0.11
N GLU A 451 -48.68 1.38 0.28
CA GLU A 451 -49.31 1.33 1.62
C GLU A 451 -48.59 0.30 2.51
N PRO A 452 -48.52 0.56 3.85
CA PRO A 452 -47.89 -0.38 4.78
C PRO A 452 -48.53 -1.79 4.73
N THR A 453 -47.72 -2.77 4.37
CA THR A 453 -48.17 -4.17 4.26
C THR A 453 -47.02 -5.13 4.51
N LEU A 454 -47.32 -6.31 5.07
CA LEU A 454 -46.38 -7.44 5.15
C LEU A 454 -46.55 -8.40 3.97
N ASP A 455 -47.46 -8.14 3.04
CA ASP A 455 -47.54 -8.86 1.79
C ASP A 455 -46.38 -8.38 0.87
N THR A 456 -45.30 -9.16 0.85
CA THR A 456 -44.07 -8.86 0.09
C THR A 456 -44.30 -8.93 -1.42
N SER A 457 -45.43 -9.46 -1.88
CA SER A 457 -45.75 -9.40 -3.33
C SER A 457 -45.96 -7.98 -3.81
N ALA A 458 -46.33 -7.06 -2.93
CA ALA A 458 -46.49 -5.64 -3.20
C ALA A 458 -45.17 -4.84 -3.06
N TRP A 459 -44.10 -5.42 -2.52
CA TRP A 459 -42.85 -4.71 -2.27
C TRP A 459 -42.09 -4.52 -3.59
N PRO A 460 -41.64 -3.30 -3.92
CA PRO A 460 -40.81 -3.07 -5.13
C PRO A 460 -39.35 -3.48 -4.96
N GLN A 461 -38.87 -3.58 -3.71
CA GLN A 461 -37.49 -3.88 -3.34
C GLN A 461 -37.44 -4.52 -1.94
N ALA A 462 -36.30 -5.11 -1.57
CA ALA A 462 -36.08 -5.62 -0.21
C ALA A 462 -36.07 -4.49 0.83
N PHE A 463 -36.45 -4.82 2.07
CA PHE A 463 -36.21 -3.92 3.20
C PHE A 463 -34.81 -4.18 3.80
N VAL A 464 -33.81 -3.45 3.39
CA VAL A 464 -32.46 -3.55 3.94
C VAL A 464 -32.34 -2.58 5.11
N GLY A 465 -32.54 -3.07 6.33
CA GLY A 465 -32.48 -2.25 7.53
C GLY A 465 -32.81 -3.02 8.81
N ASP A 466 -32.83 -2.31 9.94
CA ASP A 466 -33.16 -2.85 11.24
C ASP A 466 -34.56 -2.40 11.60
N ALA A 467 -35.43 -3.39 11.93
CA ALA A 467 -36.80 -3.16 12.35
C ALA A 467 -37.26 -4.31 13.26
N PRO A 468 -38.35 -4.13 14.04
CA PRO A 468 -38.88 -5.21 14.86
C PRO A 468 -39.19 -6.48 14.05
N TYR A 469 -38.79 -7.64 14.58
CA TYR A 469 -39.06 -8.91 13.94
C TYR A 469 -40.56 -9.24 14.00
N VAL A 470 -41.03 -9.86 12.93
CA VAL A 470 -42.33 -10.45 12.78
C VAL A 470 -42.18 -11.84 12.18
N ASN A 471 -43.16 -12.73 12.35
CA ASN A 471 -43.14 -14.11 11.81
C ASN A 471 -41.83 -14.88 12.12
N SER A 472 -41.21 -14.54 13.27
CA SER A 472 -39.90 -15.06 13.66
C SER A 472 -39.99 -15.76 15.03
N ALA A 473 -40.80 -16.79 15.10
CA ALA A 473 -40.99 -17.62 16.29
C ALA A 473 -41.06 -19.10 15.94
N ASN A 474 -40.42 -19.94 16.76
CA ASN A 474 -40.48 -21.40 16.73
C ASN A 474 -41.00 -21.88 18.09
N GLU A 475 -42.26 -22.37 18.13
CA GLU A 475 -42.93 -22.86 19.33
C GLU A 475 -42.82 -24.39 19.47
N SER A 476 -42.29 -25.09 18.49
CA SER A 476 -42.33 -26.57 18.40
C SER A 476 -41.09 -27.26 18.98
N SER A 477 -40.14 -26.54 19.55
CA SER A 477 -38.91 -27.11 20.14
C SER A 477 -38.97 -27.11 21.68
N ASP A 478 -38.19 -28.01 22.31
CA ASP A 478 -38.04 -28.06 23.78
C ASP A 478 -37.45 -26.74 24.37
N LEU A 479 -36.76 -25.97 23.53
CA LEU A 479 -36.27 -24.63 23.81
C LEU A 479 -36.76 -23.67 22.70
N PRO A 480 -37.94 -23.06 22.87
CA PRO A 480 -38.51 -22.21 21.81
C PRO A 480 -37.74 -20.91 21.65
N LEU A 481 -37.56 -20.48 20.39
CA LEU A 481 -37.02 -19.16 20.04
C LEU A 481 -38.17 -18.26 19.56
N ASN A 482 -38.32 -17.08 20.18
CA ASN A 482 -39.25 -16.06 19.74
C ASN A 482 -38.51 -14.70 19.65
N LEU A 483 -38.38 -14.18 18.44
CA LEU A 483 -37.77 -12.87 18.17
C LEU A 483 -38.82 -11.78 17.93
N ASN A 484 -40.14 -12.13 17.79
CA ASN A 484 -41.18 -11.17 17.44
C ASN A 484 -41.21 -9.98 18.40
N GLY A 485 -41.24 -8.78 17.84
CA GLY A 485 -41.29 -7.52 18.58
C GLY A 485 -39.92 -7.01 19.08
N ILE A 486 -38.84 -7.79 18.97
CA ILE A 486 -37.48 -7.33 19.25
C ILE A 486 -37.06 -6.41 18.11
N ALA A 487 -36.60 -5.21 18.41
CA ALA A 487 -36.05 -4.24 17.43
C ALA A 487 -34.53 -4.23 17.38
N ASP A 488 -33.87 -4.70 18.45
CA ASP A 488 -32.42 -4.75 18.57
C ASP A 488 -31.83 -6.00 17.88
N VAL A 489 -31.14 -5.79 16.78
CA VAL A 489 -30.53 -6.85 15.97
C VAL A 489 -29.45 -7.62 16.76
N ALA A 490 -28.69 -6.95 17.63
CA ALA A 490 -27.65 -7.63 18.44
C ALA A 490 -28.32 -8.66 19.39
N THR A 491 -29.44 -8.31 20.00
CA THR A 491 -30.23 -9.25 20.82
C THR A 491 -30.79 -10.39 19.97
N GLY A 492 -31.30 -10.11 18.76
CA GLY A 492 -31.77 -11.13 17.82
C GLY A 492 -30.66 -12.15 17.48
N LYS A 493 -29.51 -11.68 17.06
CA LYS A 493 -28.31 -12.50 16.75
C LYS A 493 -27.88 -13.35 17.94
N ARG A 494 -27.72 -12.76 19.11
CA ARG A 494 -27.29 -13.48 20.30
C ARG A 494 -28.27 -14.62 20.67
N ARG A 495 -29.56 -14.35 20.69
CA ARG A 495 -30.56 -15.37 21.00
C ARG A 495 -30.62 -16.52 19.99
N THR A 496 -30.42 -16.18 18.69
CA THR A 496 -30.40 -17.19 17.64
C THR A 496 -29.13 -18.04 17.75
N ASN A 497 -27.96 -17.44 18.04
CA ASN A 497 -26.74 -18.18 18.24
C ASN A 497 -26.83 -19.15 19.44
N GLU A 498 -27.35 -18.67 20.59
CA GLU A 498 -27.60 -19.47 21.76
C GLU A 498 -28.53 -20.67 21.43
N TRP A 499 -29.58 -20.45 20.62
CA TRP A 499 -30.49 -21.49 20.18
C TRP A 499 -29.82 -22.51 19.26
N LEU A 500 -29.04 -22.06 18.28
CA LEU A 500 -28.31 -22.91 17.33
C LEU A 500 -27.31 -23.84 18.05
N GLU A 501 -26.57 -23.30 19.00
CA GLU A 501 -25.60 -24.06 19.81
C GLU A 501 -26.32 -25.11 20.70
N ALA A 502 -27.38 -24.68 21.37
CA ALA A 502 -28.16 -25.58 22.25
C ALA A 502 -28.78 -26.77 21.50
N HIS A 503 -29.11 -26.62 20.23
CA HIS A 503 -29.70 -27.66 19.40
C HIS A 503 -28.71 -28.42 18.51
N GLY A 504 -27.43 -28.02 18.51
CA GLY A 504 -26.40 -28.63 17.66
C GLY A 504 -26.61 -28.37 16.17
N HIS A 505 -27.25 -27.24 15.81
CA HIS A 505 -27.51 -26.84 14.44
C HIS A 505 -26.58 -25.73 13.95
N GLY A 506 -25.62 -25.32 14.77
CA GLY A 506 -24.63 -24.32 14.40
C GLY A 506 -23.96 -23.70 15.62
N GLN A 507 -23.10 -22.72 15.35
CA GLN A 507 -22.35 -22.01 16.40
C GLN A 507 -21.99 -20.60 15.97
N ALA A 508 -21.86 -19.70 16.96
CA ALA A 508 -21.29 -18.37 16.72
C ALA A 508 -19.87 -18.51 16.11
N THR A 509 -19.61 -17.77 15.08
CA THR A 509 -18.34 -17.90 14.33
C THR A 509 -17.91 -16.54 13.78
N ILE A 510 -16.61 -16.28 13.82
CA ILE A 510 -16.01 -15.19 13.10
C ILE A 510 -15.48 -15.74 11.77
N ASN A 511 -15.77 -15.02 10.69
CA ASN A 511 -15.26 -15.35 9.36
C ASN A 511 -14.51 -14.15 8.77
N TYR A 512 -13.61 -14.41 7.84
CA TYR A 512 -12.80 -13.40 7.18
C TYR A 512 -12.92 -13.52 5.66
N LYS A 513 -12.86 -12.38 4.96
CA LYS A 513 -12.70 -12.37 3.50
C LYS A 513 -11.26 -12.71 3.10
N LEU A 514 -10.31 -12.37 3.97
CA LEU A 514 -8.90 -12.70 3.80
C LEU A 514 -8.75 -14.21 3.58
N ARG A 515 -7.92 -14.57 2.63
CA ARG A 515 -7.51 -15.95 2.35
C ARG A 515 -6.03 -16.12 2.64
N ASP A 516 -5.60 -17.35 2.85
CA ASP A 516 -4.19 -17.66 2.96
C ASP A 516 -3.44 -17.21 1.71
N TRP A 517 -2.24 -16.71 1.92
CA TRP A 517 -1.44 -16.10 0.87
C TRP A 517 -0.83 -17.17 -0.04
N LEU A 518 -1.16 -17.11 -1.34
CA LEU A 518 -0.56 -17.95 -2.38
C LEU A 518 0.90 -17.56 -2.58
N PHE A 519 1.82 -18.42 -2.11
CA PHE A 519 3.22 -18.06 -1.90
C PHE A 519 4.19 -18.68 -2.88
N SER A 520 3.79 -19.39 -3.91
CA SER A 520 4.69 -19.95 -4.93
C SER A 520 4.42 -19.45 -6.33
N ARG A 521 5.50 -19.41 -7.15
CA ARG A 521 5.45 -19.04 -8.57
C ARG A 521 6.26 -20.03 -9.40
N GLN A 522 5.74 -20.41 -10.56
CA GLN A 522 6.36 -21.29 -11.54
C GLN A 522 7.25 -20.48 -12.47
N ARG A 523 8.30 -19.88 -11.90
CA ARG A 523 9.24 -18.95 -12.57
C ARG A 523 10.68 -19.33 -12.26
N TYR A 524 11.62 -18.74 -12.99
CA TYR A 524 13.05 -18.82 -12.71
C TYR A 524 13.51 -17.66 -11.83
N TRP A 525 13.09 -16.41 -12.13
CA TRP A 525 13.62 -15.21 -11.50
C TRP A 525 12.86 -14.86 -10.21
N GLY A 526 13.27 -15.47 -9.11
CA GLY A 526 12.72 -15.34 -7.76
C GLY A 526 13.58 -16.09 -6.75
N GLU A 527 13.35 -15.88 -5.46
CA GLU A 527 14.03 -16.60 -4.39
C GLU A 527 13.65 -18.09 -4.42
N PRO A 528 14.60 -19.01 -4.57
CA PRO A 528 14.31 -20.46 -4.49
C PRO A 528 13.82 -20.85 -3.09
N PHE A 529 12.87 -21.78 -3.02
CA PHE A 529 12.47 -22.37 -1.74
C PHE A 529 13.60 -23.20 -1.12
N PRO A 530 13.98 -22.93 0.13
CA PRO A 530 15.00 -23.74 0.84
C PRO A 530 14.39 -25.05 1.35
N VAL A 531 13.76 -25.81 0.44
CA VAL A 531 12.99 -27.02 0.76
C VAL A 531 13.36 -28.14 -0.17
N VAL A 532 13.39 -29.33 0.41
CA VAL A 532 13.56 -30.59 -0.29
C VAL A 532 12.46 -31.57 0.10
N TYR A 533 12.10 -32.46 -0.83
CA TYR A 533 11.11 -33.52 -0.63
C TYR A 533 11.77 -34.86 -0.52
N ASP A 534 11.37 -35.67 0.46
CA ASP A 534 11.78 -37.03 0.62
C ASP A 534 11.02 -37.97 -0.35
N GLU A 535 11.28 -39.28 -0.25
CA GLU A 535 10.65 -40.32 -1.10
C GLU A 535 9.14 -40.40 -0.90
N THR A 536 8.62 -39.96 0.25
CA THR A 536 7.18 -39.96 0.58
C THR A 536 6.49 -38.67 0.13
N GLY A 537 7.27 -37.68 -0.27
CA GLY A 537 6.77 -36.38 -0.74
C GLY A 537 6.58 -35.34 0.37
N HIS A 538 7.03 -35.62 1.60
CA HIS A 538 7.03 -34.64 2.69
C HIS A 538 8.15 -33.61 2.51
N ALA A 539 7.85 -32.38 2.90
CA ALA A 539 8.75 -31.24 2.80
C ALA A 539 9.68 -31.14 4.02
N HIS A 540 10.96 -30.91 3.75
CA HIS A 540 11.99 -30.65 4.77
C HIS A 540 12.72 -29.37 4.43
N THR A 541 12.94 -28.49 5.41
CA THR A 541 13.77 -27.29 5.22
C THR A 541 15.24 -27.65 5.15
N LEU A 542 16.01 -26.93 4.37
CA LEU A 542 17.46 -27.02 4.39
C LEU A 542 18.01 -26.47 5.72
N PRO A 543 19.08 -27.07 6.26
CA PRO A 543 19.83 -26.50 7.38
C PRO A 543 20.40 -25.11 7.04
N ASP A 544 20.54 -24.25 8.06
CA ASP A 544 21.01 -22.87 7.88
C ASP A 544 22.41 -22.77 7.21
N GLU A 545 23.25 -23.78 7.41
CA GLU A 545 24.60 -23.87 6.82
C GLU A 545 24.58 -24.10 5.30
N LEU A 546 23.44 -24.56 4.75
CA LEU A 546 23.25 -24.75 3.31
C LEU A 546 22.56 -23.54 2.64
N LEU A 547 22.28 -22.49 3.38
CA LEU A 547 21.75 -21.25 2.85
C LEU A 547 22.87 -20.25 2.51
N PRO A 548 22.75 -19.52 1.38
CA PRO A 548 21.62 -19.50 0.45
C PRO A 548 21.61 -20.71 -0.50
N LEU A 549 20.39 -21.20 -0.78
CA LEU A 549 20.17 -22.02 -1.97
C LEU A 549 20.14 -21.10 -3.18
N GLU A 550 21.19 -21.09 -3.98
CA GLU A 550 21.29 -20.17 -5.12
C GLU A 550 20.56 -20.69 -6.35
N LEU A 551 20.07 -19.73 -7.18
CA LEU A 551 19.55 -20.04 -8.51
C LEU A 551 20.64 -20.62 -9.39
N PRO A 552 20.43 -21.78 -10.01
CA PRO A 552 21.40 -22.37 -10.92
C PRO A 552 21.50 -21.54 -12.21
N PRO A 553 22.69 -21.30 -12.73
CA PRO A 553 22.84 -20.60 -14.00
C PRO A 553 22.20 -21.40 -15.15
N THR A 554 21.43 -20.72 -16.01
CA THR A 554 20.78 -21.37 -17.15
C THR A 554 20.50 -20.36 -18.28
N ASP A 555 20.60 -20.83 -19.51
CA ASP A 555 20.14 -20.09 -20.70
C ASP A 555 18.63 -20.32 -20.96
N SER A 556 18.02 -21.31 -20.29
CA SER A 556 16.61 -21.71 -20.44
C SER A 556 15.75 -21.21 -19.29
N PHE A 557 15.80 -19.91 -19.02
CA PHE A 557 15.07 -19.27 -17.93
C PHE A 557 13.61 -18.92 -18.29
N SER A 558 13.27 -18.89 -19.58
CA SER A 558 11.92 -18.54 -20.01
C SER A 558 10.89 -19.58 -19.58
N PRO A 559 9.75 -19.20 -18.98
CA PRO A 559 8.66 -20.11 -18.74
C PRO A 559 8.16 -20.69 -20.07
N ARG A 560 7.68 -21.91 -20.04
CA ARG A 560 7.01 -22.51 -21.20
C ARG A 560 5.64 -21.87 -21.34
N THR A 561 5.47 -21.14 -22.42
CA THR A 561 4.17 -20.60 -22.80
C THR A 561 3.38 -21.62 -23.61
N PHE A 562 2.07 -21.51 -23.53
CA PHE A 562 1.10 -22.36 -24.24
C PHE A 562 0.21 -21.48 -25.10
N ASP A 563 -0.66 -22.12 -25.89
CA ASP A 563 -1.75 -21.38 -26.51
C ASP A 563 -2.50 -20.60 -25.43
N PRO A 564 -2.63 -19.29 -25.57
CA PRO A 564 -3.29 -18.47 -24.54
C PRO A 564 -4.69 -18.95 -24.14
N ASP A 565 -5.39 -19.63 -25.04
CA ASP A 565 -6.75 -20.16 -24.82
C ASP A 565 -6.76 -21.62 -24.29
N ASP A 566 -5.58 -22.25 -24.12
CA ASP A 566 -5.48 -23.61 -23.60
C ASP A 566 -5.55 -23.65 -22.06
N ALA A 567 -6.78 -23.60 -21.53
CA ALA A 567 -7.06 -23.70 -20.10
C ALA A 567 -6.57 -25.01 -19.45
N MET A 568 -6.28 -26.05 -20.24
CA MET A 568 -5.90 -27.38 -19.73
C MET A 568 -4.39 -27.64 -19.71
N SER A 569 -3.58 -26.70 -20.23
CA SER A 569 -2.12 -26.79 -20.20
C SER A 569 -1.59 -26.87 -18.75
N ASN A 570 -0.54 -27.65 -18.55
CA ASN A 570 0.08 -27.78 -17.21
C ASN A 570 1.29 -26.85 -17.09
N PRO A 571 1.41 -26.11 -15.98
CA PRO A 571 2.58 -25.31 -15.70
C PRO A 571 3.83 -26.20 -15.61
N GLU A 572 4.92 -25.67 -16.14
CA GLU A 572 6.25 -26.29 -16.05
C GLU A 572 7.21 -25.19 -15.58
N SER A 573 7.72 -25.34 -14.35
CA SER A 573 8.74 -24.42 -13.85
C SER A 573 10.02 -24.55 -14.68
N PRO A 574 10.67 -23.44 -15.04
CA PRO A 574 11.98 -23.49 -15.69
C PRO A 574 13.03 -24.29 -14.89
N LEU A 575 12.96 -24.27 -13.55
CA LEU A 575 13.85 -25.02 -12.67
C LEU A 575 13.68 -26.54 -12.78
N ASP A 576 12.48 -27.04 -13.13
CA ASP A 576 12.23 -28.50 -13.32
C ASP A 576 13.10 -29.10 -14.42
N ARG A 577 13.52 -28.29 -15.40
CA ARG A 577 14.36 -28.74 -16.53
C ARG A 577 15.82 -29.00 -16.13
N LEU A 578 16.23 -28.48 -14.97
CA LEU A 578 17.62 -28.53 -14.49
C LEU A 578 17.81 -29.74 -13.57
N THR A 579 17.74 -30.96 -14.15
CA THR A 579 17.71 -32.22 -13.41
C THR A 579 18.87 -32.41 -12.43
N ASP A 580 20.07 -31.93 -12.78
CA ASP A 580 21.26 -31.99 -11.92
C ASP A 580 21.15 -31.06 -10.70
N TRP A 581 20.38 -30.01 -10.79
CA TRP A 581 20.08 -29.12 -9.64
C TRP A 581 18.89 -29.63 -8.85
N VAL A 582 17.89 -30.22 -9.50
CA VAL A 582 16.65 -30.71 -8.87
C VAL A 582 16.90 -31.81 -7.85
N TRP A 583 17.81 -32.75 -8.19
CA TRP A 583 18.11 -33.88 -7.34
C TRP A 583 19.40 -33.67 -6.56
N VAL A 584 19.34 -33.91 -5.24
CA VAL A 584 20.49 -33.73 -4.33
C VAL A 584 20.55 -34.87 -3.32
N GLU A 585 21.77 -35.25 -2.93
CA GLU A 585 22.02 -36.16 -1.82
C GLU A 585 22.37 -35.33 -0.57
N LEU A 586 21.59 -35.45 0.50
CA LEU A 586 21.74 -34.70 1.75
C LEU A 586 21.62 -35.66 2.94
N ASP A 587 22.31 -35.34 4.03
CA ASP A 587 22.08 -35.91 5.34
C ASP A 587 21.36 -34.88 6.23
N LEU A 588 20.09 -35.12 6.51
CA LEU A 588 19.26 -34.29 7.37
C LEU A 588 19.18 -34.83 8.81
N GLY A 589 20.13 -35.70 9.19
CA GLY A 589 20.25 -36.25 10.55
C GLY A 589 19.95 -37.75 10.66
N ASP A 590 19.57 -38.40 9.57
CA ASP A 590 19.22 -39.82 9.49
C ASP A 590 20.04 -40.60 8.40
N GLY A 591 21.17 -40.00 8.02
CA GLY A 591 22.09 -40.48 7.01
C GLY A 591 21.82 -39.95 5.60
N PRO A 592 22.79 -40.07 4.69
CA PRO A 592 22.65 -39.59 3.32
C PRO A 592 21.47 -40.20 2.58
N LYS A 593 20.58 -39.36 2.06
CA LYS A 593 19.41 -39.76 1.25
C LYS A 593 19.30 -38.88 0.03
N ARG A 594 18.60 -39.35 -0.97
CA ARG A 594 18.30 -38.59 -2.17
C ARG A 594 17.01 -37.82 -1.98
N TYR A 595 17.08 -36.47 -2.17
CA TYR A 595 15.94 -35.57 -2.07
C TYR A 595 15.69 -34.87 -3.39
N ARG A 596 14.47 -34.41 -3.60
CA ARG A 596 14.08 -33.55 -4.71
C ARG A 596 13.90 -32.13 -4.19
N ARG A 597 14.63 -31.13 -4.74
CA ARG A 597 14.40 -29.70 -4.42
C ARG A 597 13.05 -29.23 -4.94
N ASP A 598 12.48 -28.25 -4.24
CA ASP A 598 11.34 -27.49 -4.79
C ASP A 598 11.80 -26.72 -6.03
N THR A 599 10.98 -26.69 -7.06
CA THR A 599 11.28 -26.05 -8.34
C THR A 599 10.46 -24.80 -8.59
N ASN A 600 9.64 -24.39 -7.62
CA ASN A 600 9.02 -23.08 -7.61
C ASN A 600 9.94 -22.03 -6.98
N VAL A 601 9.62 -20.77 -7.16
CA VAL A 601 10.25 -19.66 -6.45
C VAL A 601 9.21 -18.91 -5.62
N MET A 602 9.67 -18.20 -4.59
CA MET A 602 8.84 -17.31 -3.79
C MET A 602 8.33 -16.14 -4.64
N PRO A 603 7.21 -15.50 -4.28
CA PRO A 603 6.78 -14.26 -4.93
C PRO A 603 7.77 -13.13 -4.61
N GLN A 604 7.89 -12.16 -5.50
CA GLN A 604 8.73 -10.97 -5.29
C GLN A 604 8.48 -10.27 -3.93
N TRP A 605 7.25 -10.35 -3.41
CA TRP A 605 6.87 -9.80 -2.12
C TRP A 605 7.63 -10.42 -0.94
N ALA A 606 8.19 -11.62 -1.06
CA ALA A 606 8.97 -12.26 0.00
C ALA A 606 10.18 -11.41 0.39
N GLY A 607 10.96 -10.98 -0.60
CA GLY A 607 12.11 -10.11 -0.38
C GLY A 607 11.75 -8.74 0.15
N SER A 608 10.57 -8.22 -0.18
CA SER A 608 10.13 -6.89 0.29
C SER A 608 9.47 -6.89 1.67
N CYS A 609 9.22 -8.06 2.29
CA CYS A 609 8.55 -8.13 3.60
C CYS A 609 9.44 -7.82 4.81
N TRP A 610 10.74 -7.62 4.64
CA TRP A 610 11.69 -7.48 5.76
C TRP A 610 12.91 -6.59 5.45
N TYR A 611 12.92 -5.89 4.30
CA TYR A 611 14.09 -5.15 3.82
C TYR A 611 14.47 -3.98 4.72
N GLU A 612 13.54 -3.40 5.45
CA GLU A 612 13.77 -2.36 6.46
C GLU A 612 14.69 -2.87 7.57
N LEU A 613 14.52 -4.13 7.99
CA LEU A 613 15.39 -4.76 8.97
C LEU A 613 16.82 -4.92 8.43
N ARG A 614 16.96 -5.33 7.16
CA ARG A 614 18.27 -5.49 6.52
C ARG A 614 18.99 -4.16 6.33
N TYR A 615 18.27 -3.07 6.09
CA TYR A 615 18.87 -1.73 6.05
C TYR A 615 19.55 -1.33 7.36
N CYS A 616 19.05 -1.81 8.48
CA CYS A 616 19.65 -1.55 9.80
C CYS A 616 21.01 -2.22 9.93
N ASP A 617 21.18 -3.44 9.38
CA ASP A 617 22.42 -4.24 9.53
C ASP A 617 22.76 -5.01 8.24
N PRO A 618 23.10 -4.33 7.14
CA PRO A 618 23.20 -4.92 5.80
C PRO A 618 24.38 -5.86 5.61
N THR A 619 25.44 -5.74 6.43
CA THR A 619 26.70 -6.46 6.27
C THR A 619 26.85 -7.65 7.23
N ASN A 620 25.88 -7.90 8.08
CA ASN A 620 25.91 -9.01 9.03
C ASN A 620 25.75 -10.35 8.27
N ALA A 621 26.77 -11.19 8.37
CA ALA A 621 26.78 -12.53 7.74
C ALA A 621 26.27 -13.62 8.68
N ASP A 622 26.24 -13.38 9.98
CA ASP A 622 25.94 -14.37 11.03
C ASP A 622 24.46 -14.34 11.45
N ALA A 623 23.79 -13.20 11.29
CA ALA A 623 22.38 -13.03 11.59
C ALA A 623 21.70 -12.10 10.55
N PHE A 624 20.37 -12.22 10.39
CA PHE A 624 19.62 -11.31 9.51
C PHE A 624 19.65 -9.86 10.03
N ILE A 625 19.78 -9.69 11.34
CA ILE A 625 20.01 -8.42 12.03
C ILE A 625 20.58 -8.69 13.43
N ASP A 626 21.50 -7.84 13.90
CA ASP A 626 21.96 -7.85 15.28
C ASP A 626 20.86 -7.34 16.24
N PRO A 627 20.57 -8.03 17.35
CA PRO A 627 19.48 -7.66 18.28
C PRO A 627 19.66 -6.27 18.94
N GLU A 628 20.88 -5.77 19.14
CA GLU A 628 21.12 -4.44 19.70
C GLU A 628 20.83 -3.37 18.65
N VAL A 629 21.24 -3.61 17.41
CA VAL A 629 20.97 -2.76 16.24
C VAL A 629 19.47 -2.70 15.95
N GLU A 630 18.79 -3.86 15.98
CA GLU A 630 17.35 -3.95 15.81
C GLU A 630 16.61 -3.12 16.85
N ARG A 631 16.95 -3.33 18.15
CA ARG A 631 16.29 -2.62 19.24
C ARG A 631 16.49 -1.10 19.16
N TYR A 632 17.66 -0.64 18.71
CA TYR A 632 17.92 0.78 18.53
C TYR A 632 17.05 1.39 17.42
N TRP A 633 17.00 0.76 16.24
CA TRP A 633 16.27 1.32 15.08
C TRP A 633 14.77 1.01 15.09
N MET A 634 14.38 -0.19 15.51
CA MET A 634 13.01 -0.72 15.35
C MET A 634 12.28 -0.90 16.70
N GLY A 635 12.98 -0.91 17.81
CA GLY A 635 12.41 -1.19 19.12
C GLY A 635 11.46 -0.10 19.64
N PRO A 636 10.72 -0.42 20.72
CA PRO A 636 9.83 0.51 21.40
C PRO A 636 10.55 1.80 21.80
N GLN A 637 9.87 2.94 21.68
CA GLN A 637 10.44 4.25 21.94
C GLN A 637 10.06 4.80 23.34
N PRO A 638 10.90 5.67 23.93
CA PRO A 638 10.62 6.26 25.25
C PRO A 638 9.33 7.08 25.34
N ASP A 639 8.81 7.56 24.21
CA ASP A 639 7.57 8.33 24.11
C ASP A 639 6.30 7.45 24.08
N GLY A 640 6.45 6.12 24.21
CA GLY A 640 5.36 5.15 24.27
C GLY A 640 4.96 4.55 22.91
N ARG A 641 5.65 4.90 21.82
CA ARG A 641 5.47 4.24 20.52
C ARG A 641 5.96 2.80 20.59
N THR A 642 5.25 1.89 19.90
CA THR A 642 5.53 0.45 19.93
C THR A 642 6.80 0.05 19.16
N GLY A 643 7.39 0.96 18.40
CA GLY A 643 8.56 0.71 17.55
C GLY A 643 8.18 0.66 16.07
N GLY A 644 9.07 0.09 15.26
CA GLY A 644 8.99 0.10 13.80
C GLY A 644 9.68 1.31 13.17
N VAL A 645 9.67 1.36 11.83
CA VAL A 645 10.17 2.51 11.05
C VAL A 645 9.42 3.78 11.43
N ASP A 646 10.14 4.87 11.73
CA ASP A 646 9.54 6.11 12.24
C ASP A 646 8.70 6.86 11.18
N LEU A 647 9.12 6.84 9.92
CA LEU A 647 8.37 7.38 8.79
C LEU A 647 8.59 6.52 7.55
N TYR A 648 7.52 5.97 7.01
CA TYR A 648 7.49 5.25 5.75
C TYR A 648 6.66 6.01 4.72
N VAL A 649 7.24 6.29 3.56
CA VAL A 649 6.58 7.01 2.45
C VAL A 649 6.44 6.11 1.24
N GLY A 650 5.24 6.02 0.68
CA GLY A 650 5.01 5.17 -0.48
C GLY A 650 3.60 5.23 -1.04
N GLY A 651 3.38 4.57 -2.18
CA GLY A 651 2.12 4.57 -2.91
C GLY A 651 0.97 3.87 -2.16
N VAL A 652 -0.24 4.42 -2.27
CA VAL A 652 -1.45 3.87 -1.65
C VAL A 652 -1.82 2.47 -2.19
N GLU A 653 -1.38 2.13 -3.40
CA GLU A 653 -1.59 0.83 -4.04
C GLU A 653 -1.03 -0.35 -3.24
N HIS A 654 -0.07 -0.11 -2.36
CA HIS A 654 0.54 -1.13 -1.50
C HIS A 654 -0.23 -1.42 -0.21
N ALA A 655 -1.32 -0.70 0.06
CA ALA A 655 -2.08 -0.79 1.32
C ALA A 655 -2.53 -2.22 1.68
N VAL A 656 -2.99 -3.00 0.69
CA VAL A 656 -3.51 -4.37 0.87
C VAL A 656 -2.62 -5.45 0.25
N LEU A 657 -1.44 -5.07 -0.23
CA LEU A 657 -0.42 -5.96 -0.82
C LEU A 657 0.80 -6.02 0.09
N HIS A 658 1.90 -5.33 -0.31
CA HIS A 658 3.15 -5.32 0.43
C HIS A 658 2.98 -5.00 1.94
N LEU A 659 2.22 -3.97 2.31
CA LEU A 659 2.05 -3.58 3.71
C LEU A 659 1.38 -4.67 4.56
N LEU A 660 0.41 -5.40 3.99
CA LEU A 660 -0.27 -6.48 4.71
C LEU A 660 0.66 -7.68 4.91
N TYR A 661 1.42 -8.07 3.87
CA TYR A 661 2.34 -9.19 3.93
C TYR A 661 3.55 -8.91 4.83
N ALA A 662 4.11 -7.69 4.76
CA ALA A 662 5.20 -7.27 5.64
C ALA A 662 4.77 -7.28 7.13
N ARG A 663 3.56 -6.79 7.45
CA ARG A 663 3.00 -6.86 8.80
C ARG A 663 2.86 -8.31 9.29
N PHE A 664 2.40 -9.21 8.44
CA PHE A 664 2.27 -10.63 8.77
C PHE A 664 3.62 -11.27 9.08
N TRP A 665 4.63 -11.12 8.21
CA TRP A 665 5.97 -11.67 8.43
C TRP A 665 6.60 -11.10 9.70
N HIS A 666 6.50 -9.80 9.88
CA HIS A 666 7.04 -9.12 11.06
C HIS A 666 6.40 -9.62 12.37
N LYS A 667 5.07 -9.85 12.38
CA LYS A 667 4.37 -10.42 13.54
C LYS A 667 4.85 -11.85 13.86
N VAL A 668 5.11 -12.68 12.86
CA VAL A 668 5.68 -14.01 13.10
C VAL A 668 7.08 -13.90 13.69
N LEU A 669 7.93 -13.01 13.16
CA LEU A 669 9.27 -12.76 13.72
C LEU A 669 9.20 -12.20 15.14
N PHE A 670 8.24 -11.34 15.44
CA PHE A 670 8.01 -10.82 16.79
C PHE A 670 7.61 -11.92 17.77
N ASP A 671 6.68 -12.77 17.38
CA ASP A 671 6.20 -13.89 18.21
C ASP A 671 7.31 -14.90 18.51
N LEU A 672 8.20 -15.13 17.54
CA LEU A 672 9.36 -16.01 17.69
C LEU A 672 10.54 -15.33 18.45
N GLY A 673 10.42 -14.05 18.79
CA GLY A 673 11.42 -13.29 19.54
C GLY A 673 12.61 -12.78 18.73
N HIS A 674 12.50 -12.72 17.40
CA HIS A 674 13.55 -12.25 16.52
C HIS A 674 13.59 -10.72 16.36
N VAL A 675 12.46 -10.04 16.59
CA VAL A 675 12.34 -8.57 16.56
C VAL A 675 11.61 -8.07 17.81
N SER A 676 11.81 -6.79 18.17
CA SER A 676 11.33 -6.23 19.42
C SER A 676 10.05 -5.40 19.32
N SER A 677 9.59 -5.10 18.08
CA SER A 677 8.35 -4.37 17.82
C SER A 677 7.29 -5.29 17.21
N PRO A 678 5.99 -5.12 17.55
CA PRO A 678 4.90 -5.93 16.96
C PRO A 678 4.52 -5.50 15.54
N GLU A 679 5.01 -4.35 15.06
CA GLU A 679 4.69 -3.75 13.77
C GLU A 679 5.94 -3.21 13.07
N PRO A 680 6.09 -3.39 11.74
CA PRO A 680 7.28 -2.95 11.02
C PRO A 680 7.32 -1.45 10.78
N TYR A 681 6.17 -0.76 10.66
CA TYR A 681 6.07 0.64 10.25
C TYR A 681 5.16 1.41 11.20
N HIS A 682 5.71 2.39 11.94
CA HIS A 682 4.93 3.20 12.88
C HIS A 682 4.06 4.23 12.15
N ARG A 683 4.69 5.13 11.35
CA ARG A 683 3.98 6.15 10.59
C ARG A 683 4.08 5.89 9.10
N LEU A 684 2.92 5.87 8.43
CA LEU A 684 2.82 5.77 6.97
C LEU A 684 2.29 7.08 6.39
N PHE A 685 2.98 7.58 5.37
CA PHE A 685 2.52 8.72 4.59
C PHE A 685 2.40 8.34 3.11
N ASN A 686 1.23 8.53 2.52
CA ASN A 686 1.03 8.26 1.10
C ASN A 686 1.11 9.56 0.31
N GLN A 687 2.12 9.70 -0.55
CA GLN A 687 2.21 10.80 -1.49
C GLN A 687 1.15 10.65 -2.59
N GLY A 688 0.70 11.81 -3.10
CA GLY A 688 -0.17 11.86 -4.27
C GLY A 688 0.55 11.45 -5.56
N TYR A 689 -0.22 11.30 -6.63
CA TYR A 689 0.35 10.97 -7.95
C TYR A 689 0.70 12.24 -8.74
N ILE A 690 1.80 12.16 -9.48
CA ILE A 690 2.02 13.08 -10.59
C ILE A 690 1.21 12.58 -11.77
N LEU A 691 0.29 13.42 -12.26
CA LEU A 691 -0.57 13.14 -13.39
C LEU A 691 0.05 13.79 -14.64
N ALA A 692 -0.09 13.12 -15.79
CA ALA A 692 0.31 13.68 -17.08
C ALA A 692 -0.74 13.39 -18.15
N ALA A 693 -0.75 14.20 -19.19
CA ALA A 693 -1.60 13.96 -20.34
C ALA A 693 -1.22 12.61 -20.96
N ALA A 694 -2.18 11.74 -21.15
CA ALA A 694 -2.09 10.51 -21.89
C ALA A 694 -3.04 10.56 -23.09
N PHE A 695 -2.70 9.86 -24.17
CA PHE A 695 -3.46 9.93 -25.41
C PHE A 695 -3.76 8.55 -25.94
N GLN A 696 -5.03 8.32 -26.29
CA GLN A 696 -5.52 7.06 -26.84
C GLN A 696 -5.89 7.21 -28.31
N ASP A 697 -5.52 6.22 -29.13
CA ASP A 697 -6.00 6.09 -30.52
C ASP A 697 -7.48 5.64 -30.57
N GLU A 698 -8.06 5.55 -31.74
CA GLU A 698 -9.47 5.11 -31.95
C GLU A 698 -9.76 3.70 -31.40
N ARG A 699 -8.73 2.89 -31.17
CA ARG A 699 -8.85 1.53 -30.62
C ARG A 699 -8.71 1.51 -29.10
N GLY A 700 -8.55 2.69 -28.47
CA GLY A 700 -8.31 2.80 -27.04
C GLY A 700 -6.88 2.46 -26.60
N MET A 701 -5.91 2.35 -27.54
CA MET A 701 -4.52 2.06 -27.22
C MET A 701 -3.74 3.35 -26.97
N TYR A 702 -2.96 3.37 -25.88
CA TYR A 702 -2.12 4.51 -25.56
C TYR A 702 -0.98 4.69 -26.56
N VAL A 703 -0.81 5.92 -27.01
CA VAL A 703 0.27 6.35 -27.90
C VAL A 703 1.30 7.19 -27.14
N ASP A 704 2.50 7.32 -27.68
CA ASP A 704 3.56 8.14 -27.07
C ASP A 704 3.09 9.60 -26.99
N ALA A 705 2.97 10.12 -25.76
CA ALA A 705 2.49 11.47 -25.49
C ALA A 705 3.39 12.56 -26.11
N PHE A 706 4.70 12.31 -26.23
CA PHE A 706 5.66 13.26 -26.81
C PHE A 706 5.57 13.33 -28.35
N GLY A 707 5.00 12.32 -29.00
CA GLY A 707 4.74 12.32 -30.43
C GLY A 707 3.42 12.97 -30.84
N VAL A 708 2.62 13.46 -29.87
CA VAL A 708 1.31 14.05 -30.15
C VAL A 708 1.44 15.54 -30.50
N ALA A 709 0.89 15.90 -31.65
CA ALA A 709 0.79 17.29 -32.09
C ALA A 709 -0.60 17.86 -31.77
N GLU A 710 -0.65 19.09 -31.26
CA GLU A 710 -1.89 19.85 -31.09
C GLU A 710 -2.13 20.79 -32.27
N ARG A 711 -3.36 20.75 -32.87
CA ARG A 711 -3.78 21.63 -33.94
C ARG A 711 -5.25 22.04 -33.70
N ASP A 712 -5.51 23.32 -33.57
CA ASP A 712 -6.87 23.88 -33.38
C ASP A 712 -7.59 23.23 -32.15
N GLY A 713 -6.86 22.99 -31.05
CA GLY A 713 -7.40 22.35 -29.83
C GLY A 713 -7.70 20.87 -29.95
N LYS A 714 -7.28 20.21 -31.04
CA LYS A 714 -7.36 18.77 -31.26
C LYS A 714 -5.96 18.15 -31.22
N HIS A 715 -5.91 16.89 -30.83
CA HIS A 715 -4.66 16.16 -30.68
C HIS A 715 -4.53 15.10 -31.78
N PHE A 716 -3.31 14.93 -32.31
CA PHE A 716 -3.01 14.02 -33.41
C PHE A 716 -1.70 13.28 -33.18
N PHE A 717 -1.69 11.97 -33.41
CA PHE A 717 -0.47 11.14 -33.39
C PHE A 717 -0.28 10.49 -34.77
N GLY A 718 0.89 10.69 -35.41
CA GLY A 718 1.11 10.19 -36.73
C GLY A 718 0.14 10.75 -37.81
N GLY A 719 -0.58 11.85 -37.52
CA GLY A 719 -1.59 12.44 -38.40
C GLY A 719 -3.02 11.99 -38.09
N GLU A 720 -3.22 10.96 -37.25
CA GLU A 720 -4.52 10.45 -36.86
C GLU A 720 -4.99 11.11 -35.55
N PRO A 721 -6.32 11.34 -35.38
CA PRO A 721 -6.85 11.95 -34.17
C PRO A 721 -6.68 11.04 -32.94
N VAL A 722 -6.35 11.63 -31.79
CA VAL A 722 -6.23 10.92 -30.51
C VAL A 722 -7.02 11.65 -29.43
N THR A 723 -7.53 10.89 -28.46
CA THR A 723 -8.28 11.42 -27.32
C THR A 723 -7.34 11.63 -26.15
N ARG A 724 -7.38 12.84 -25.56
CA ARG A 724 -6.59 13.20 -24.38
C ARG A 724 -7.32 12.85 -23.09
N GLU A 725 -6.63 12.27 -22.15
CA GLU A 725 -7.02 12.11 -20.75
C GLU A 725 -5.85 12.49 -19.81
N TYR A 726 -6.12 12.64 -18.52
CA TYR A 726 -5.08 12.77 -17.51
C TYR A 726 -5.04 11.51 -16.67
N GLY A 727 -3.88 10.87 -16.63
CA GLY A 727 -3.64 9.66 -15.85
C GLY A 727 -2.36 9.72 -15.04
N LYS A 728 -2.15 8.77 -14.13
CA LYS A 728 -0.89 8.60 -13.39
C LYS A 728 0.28 8.54 -14.38
N MET A 729 1.28 9.39 -14.17
CA MET A 729 2.48 9.37 -15.01
C MET A 729 3.18 8.02 -14.92
N GLY A 730 3.40 7.36 -16.04
CA GLY A 730 4.03 6.05 -16.08
C GLY A 730 4.18 5.45 -17.47
N LYS A 731 4.87 4.32 -17.55
CA LYS A 731 5.20 3.64 -18.80
C LYS A 731 3.96 3.05 -19.51
N SER A 732 3.00 2.57 -18.74
CA SER A 732 1.75 1.98 -19.29
C SER A 732 0.92 2.99 -20.06
N LEU A 733 0.87 4.25 -19.62
CA LEU A 733 0.15 5.33 -20.29
C LEU A 733 1.03 6.06 -21.34
N LYS A 734 2.28 5.68 -21.49
CA LYS A 734 3.27 6.28 -22.40
C LYS A 734 3.38 7.81 -22.29
N ASN A 735 3.27 8.32 -21.05
CA ASN A 735 3.29 9.74 -20.70
C ASN A 735 4.38 10.12 -19.70
N ALA A 736 5.40 9.26 -19.52
CA ALA A 736 6.42 9.42 -18.52
C ALA A 736 7.49 10.43 -18.93
N VAL A 737 7.75 11.43 -18.09
CA VAL A 737 8.91 12.36 -18.21
C VAL A 737 10.06 11.80 -17.37
N ALA A 738 11.26 11.74 -17.95
CA ALA A 738 12.45 11.29 -17.23
C ALA A 738 13.02 12.42 -16.35
N PRO A 739 13.39 12.14 -15.09
CA PRO A 739 14.04 13.14 -14.22
C PRO A 739 15.30 13.73 -14.80
N ASP A 740 16.08 12.93 -15.56
CA ASP A 740 17.35 13.31 -16.16
C ASP A 740 17.25 14.50 -17.12
N GLU A 741 16.17 14.59 -17.90
CA GLU A 741 15.94 15.68 -18.83
C GLU A 741 15.80 17.02 -18.08
N VAL A 742 14.98 17.03 -17.04
CA VAL A 742 14.74 18.21 -16.23
C VAL A 742 16.00 18.62 -15.45
N CYS A 743 16.71 17.67 -14.85
CA CYS A 743 17.97 17.94 -14.16
C CYS A 743 19.04 18.48 -15.13
N SER A 744 19.07 17.99 -16.38
CA SER A 744 20.02 18.49 -17.40
C SER A 744 19.74 19.93 -17.82
N GLU A 745 18.48 20.34 -17.86
CA GLU A 745 18.09 21.69 -18.29
C GLU A 745 18.13 22.71 -17.14
N TYR A 746 17.69 22.31 -15.94
CA TYR A 746 17.43 23.25 -14.83
C TYR A 746 18.25 22.98 -13.57
N GLY A 747 18.91 21.84 -13.43
CA GLY A 747 19.57 21.37 -12.22
C GLY A 747 18.63 20.59 -11.28
N ALA A 748 19.24 19.72 -10.44
CA ALA A 748 18.52 18.87 -9.50
C ALA A 748 17.78 19.66 -8.41
N ASP A 749 18.41 20.70 -7.86
CA ASP A 749 17.80 21.55 -6.82
C ASP A 749 16.53 22.25 -7.34
N THR A 750 16.48 22.62 -8.61
CA THR A 750 15.30 23.21 -9.25
C THR A 750 14.17 22.17 -9.34
N LEU A 751 14.49 20.95 -9.74
CA LEU A 751 13.50 19.85 -9.81
C LEU A 751 12.94 19.53 -8.42
N ARG A 752 13.81 19.40 -7.40
CA ARG A 752 13.44 19.14 -6.01
C ARG A 752 12.44 20.19 -5.49
N LEU A 753 12.75 21.46 -5.66
CA LEU A 753 11.87 22.57 -5.28
C LEU A 753 10.55 22.55 -6.05
N TYR A 754 10.58 22.28 -7.35
CA TYR A 754 9.37 22.23 -8.16
C TYR A 754 8.42 21.12 -7.68
N LEU A 755 8.92 19.90 -7.51
CA LEU A 755 8.12 18.77 -7.00
C LEU A 755 7.45 19.10 -5.67
N MET A 756 8.19 19.74 -4.76
CA MET A 756 7.67 20.10 -3.44
C MET A 756 6.77 21.31 -3.43
N SER A 757 6.84 22.19 -4.44
CA SER A 757 6.02 23.39 -4.56
C SER A 757 4.65 23.19 -5.20
N MET A 758 4.44 22.05 -5.89
CA MET A 758 3.22 21.79 -6.69
C MET A 758 1.93 21.74 -5.84
N GLY A 759 2.02 21.56 -4.53
CA GLY A 759 0.89 21.53 -3.59
C GLY A 759 1.15 20.62 -2.39
N PRO A 760 0.12 20.30 -1.59
CA PRO A 760 0.25 19.33 -0.49
C PRO A 760 0.76 17.99 -0.99
N LEU A 761 1.68 17.36 -0.24
CA LEU A 761 2.37 16.14 -0.67
C LEU A 761 1.42 14.96 -0.92
N ASP A 762 0.33 14.86 -0.19
CA ASP A 762 -0.70 13.82 -0.30
C ASP A 762 -1.68 13.99 -1.48
N ALA A 763 -1.62 15.15 -2.16
CA ALA A 763 -2.56 15.43 -3.24
C ALA A 763 -1.95 15.18 -4.63
N SER A 764 -2.70 14.51 -5.50
CA SER A 764 -2.30 14.32 -6.91
C SER A 764 -2.29 15.63 -7.68
N ARG A 765 -1.29 15.81 -8.56
CA ARG A 765 -1.04 17.08 -9.29
C ARG A 765 -0.69 16.82 -10.76
N PRO A 766 -1.15 17.68 -11.69
CA PRO A 766 -0.70 17.64 -13.07
C PRO A 766 0.74 18.17 -13.18
N TRP A 767 1.55 17.49 -13.99
CA TRP A 767 2.88 17.93 -14.39
C TRP A 767 2.79 19.02 -15.46
N GLU A 768 3.48 20.15 -15.24
CA GLU A 768 3.56 21.25 -16.20
C GLU A 768 5.01 21.71 -16.32
N SER A 769 5.73 21.26 -17.35
CA SER A 769 7.16 21.52 -17.53
C SER A 769 7.51 23.03 -17.56
N LYS A 770 6.58 23.88 -18.05
CA LYS A 770 6.76 25.34 -18.09
C LYS A 770 6.89 26.00 -16.72
N ASP A 771 6.36 25.37 -15.68
CA ASP A 771 6.30 25.97 -14.32
C ASP A 771 7.61 25.71 -13.55
N VAL A 772 8.46 24.77 -13.99
CA VAL A 772 9.78 24.49 -13.44
C VAL A 772 10.66 25.76 -13.39
N VAL A 773 10.56 26.60 -14.43
CA VAL A 773 11.32 27.87 -14.54
C VAL A 773 11.05 28.80 -13.33
N GLY A 774 9.88 28.71 -12.70
CA GLY A 774 9.55 29.50 -11.51
C GLY A 774 10.51 29.23 -10.35
N MET A 775 10.88 27.97 -10.15
CA MET A 775 11.81 27.56 -9.07
C MET A 775 13.26 27.88 -9.44
N LEU A 776 13.66 27.75 -10.71
CA LEU A 776 14.97 28.23 -11.14
C LEU A 776 15.14 29.72 -10.85
N ARG A 777 14.14 30.54 -11.15
CA ARG A 777 14.16 31.98 -10.85
C ARG A 777 14.21 32.29 -9.36
N PHE A 778 13.62 31.44 -8.52
CA PHE A 778 13.75 31.54 -7.07
C PHE A 778 15.21 31.31 -6.64
N LEU A 779 15.84 30.22 -7.08
CA LEU A 779 17.25 29.91 -6.78
C LEU A 779 18.21 31.00 -7.31
N GLN A 780 17.96 31.52 -8.51
CA GLN A 780 18.71 32.65 -9.07
C GLN A 780 18.66 33.89 -8.17
N ARG A 781 17.52 34.19 -7.56
CA ARG A 781 17.40 35.31 -6.62
C ARG A 781 18.09 35.02 -5.28
N VAL A 782 18.00 33.78 -4.76
CA VAL A 782 18.73 33.38 -3.55
C VAL A 782 20.23 33.56 -3.77
N TRP A 783 20.73 33.10 -4.90
CA TRP A 783 22.13 33.24 -5.30
C TRP A 783 22.57 34.69 -5.34
N ARG A 784 21.88 35.51 -6.12
CA ARG A 784 22.18 36.93 -6.33
C ARG A 784 22.08 37.79 -5.07
N ASN A 785 21.28 37.38 -4.11
CA ASN A 785 21.15 38.06 -2.83
C ASN A 785 22.45 37.97 -1.98
N LEU A 786 23.35 36.99 -2.26
CA LEU A 786 24.60 36.77 -1.55
C LEU A 786 25.84 36.87 -2.46
N VAL A 787 25.74 36.39 -3.71
CA VAL A 787 26.88 36.23 -4.62
C VAL A 787 26.87 37.31 -5.68
N ASP A 788 28.06 37.84 -5.95
CA ASP A 788 28.33 38.68 -7.10
C ASP A 788 28.43 37.81 -8.37
N GLU A 789 27.55 38.02 -9.34
CA GLU A 789 27.44 37.19 -10.55
C GLU A 789 28.63 37.42 -11.55
N ASP A 790 29.45 38.44 -11.35
CA ASP A 790 30.66 38.71 -12.19
C ASP A 790 31.90 38.00 -11.63
N THR A 791 32.01 37.89 -10.29
CA THR A 791 33.21 37.34 -9.62
C THR A 791 33.00 35.93 -9.04
N GLY A 792 31.77 35.56 -8.74
CA GLY A 792 31.41 34.32 -8.03
C GLY A 792 31.71 34.38 -6.52
N GLU A 793 32.11 35.52 -5.99
CA GLU A 793 32.45 35.73 -4.59
C GLU A 793 31.25 36.34 -3.80
N LEU A 794 31.39 36.35 -2.48
CA LEU A 794 30.39 37.02 -1.60
C LEU A 794 30.36 38.52 -1.94
N ARG A 795 29.18 39.08 -2.14
CA ARG A 795 28.96 40.49 -2.39
C ARG A 795 29.51 41.35 -1.26
N THR A 796 30.18 42.48 -1.64
CA THR A 796 30.75 43.45 -0.70
C THR A 796 29.77 44.60 -0.36
N ASP A 797 28.70 44.75 -1.15
CA ASP A 797 27.69 45.81 -1.06
C ASP A 797 26.38 45.35 -0.38
N LEU A 798 26.47 44.34 0.52
CA LEU A 798 25.32 43.77 1.20
C LEU A 798 24.65 44.82 2.13
N PRO A 799 23.32 44.89 2.18
CA PRO A 799 22.58 45.83 3.01
C PRO A 799 22.70 45.52 4.50
N VAL A 800 22.38 46.49 5.33
CA VAL A 800 22.18 46.32 6.78
C VAL A 800 20.76 45.80 7.04
N LEU A 801 20.64 44.86 7.99
CA LEU A 801 19.33 44.30 8.38
C LEU A 801 18.45 45.40 9.01
N ASP A 802 17.24 45.56 8.50
CA ASP A 802 16.21 46.39 9.13
C ASP A 802 15.25 45.55 9.97
N ASP A 803 14.56 46.21 10.92
CA ASP A 803 13.62 45.54 11.85
C ASP A 803 12.45 44.87 11.14
N ALA A 804 12.01 45.34 9.99
CA ALA A 804 10.92 44.76 9.25
C ALA A 804 11.36 43.41 8.61
N THR A 805 12.54 43.40 8.00
CA THR A 805 13.12 42.17 7.40
C THR A 805 13.50 41.18 8.49
N ASP A 806 14.03 41.64 9.64
CA ASP A 806 14.36 40.76 10.77
C ASP A 806 13.10 40.03 11.33
N ARG A 807 12.00 40.74 11.47
CA ARG A 807 10.71 40.10 11.84
C ARG A 807 10.21 39.10 10.79
N VAL A 808 10.40 39.39 9.50
CA VAL A 808 10.07 38.42 8.43
C VAL A 808 10.96 37.17 8.54
N LEU A 809 12.27 37.35 8.80
CA LEU A 809 13.20 36.24 8.99
C LEU A 809 12.71 35.29 10.11
N HIS A 810 12.44 35.83 11.30
CA HIS A 810 12.06 35.00 12.45
C HIS A 810 10.72 34.30 12.25
N ARG A 811 9.73 34.93 11.62
CA ARG A 811 8.47 34.29 11.23
C ARG A 811 8.69 33.18 10.20
N THR A 812 9.63 33.39 9.27
CA THR A 812 9.99 32.38 8.27
C THR A 812 10.66 31.18 8.95
N ILE A 813 11.62 31.39 9.87
CA ILE A 813 12.28 30.32 10.61
C ILE A 813 11.24 29.45 11.35
N ASP A 814 10.37 30.08 12.15
CA ASP A 814 9.34 29.37 12.89
C ASP A 814 8.38 28.61 11.98
N GLY A 815 7.88 29.28 10.94
CA GLY A 815 6.94 28.70 10.00
C GLY A 815 7.53 27.57 9.13
N VAL A 816 8.76 27.70 8.66
CA VAL A 816 9.45 26.65 7.87
C VAL A 816 9.73 25.42 8.76
N ARG A 817 10.16 25.63 10.01
CA ARG A 817 10.38 24.56 10.98
C ARG A 817 9.09 23.75 11.20
N ALA A 818 7.98 24.43 11.51
CA ALA A 818 6.69 23.78 11.72
C ALA A 818 6.16 23.07 10.46
N ASP A 819 6.47 23.60 9.27
CA ASP A 819 6.05 22.98 8.01
C ASP A 819 6.89 21.76 7.65
N LEU A 820 8.20 21.75 7.93
CA LEU A 820 9.09 20.60 7.75
C LEU A 820 8.69 19.45 8.68
N GLU A 821 8.40 19.73 9.96
CA GLU A 821 7.89 18.72 10.91
C GLU A 821 6.56 18.11 10.41
N GLY A 822 5.70 18.91 9.78
CA GLY A 822 4.39 18.52 9.29
C GLY A 822 4.34 18.00 7.85
N LEU A 823 5.48 17.81 7.17
CA LEU A 823 5.56 17.42 5.74
C LEU A 823 4.80 18.39 4.80
N ARG A 824 4.71 19.67 5.17
CA ARG A 824 4.01 20.72 4.40
C ARG A 824 5.02 21.54 3.57
N PHE A 825 5.75 20.87 2.68
CA PHE A 825 6.87 21.45 1.95
C PHE A 825 6.47 22.63 1.05
N ASN A 826 5.29 22.59 0.45
CA ASN A 826 4.79 23.67 -0.41
C ASN A 826 4.59 24.98 0.36
N THR A 827 4.10 24.91 1.60
CA THR A 827 3.94 26.11 2.46
C THR A 827 5.28 26.61 3.00
N ALA A 828 6.22 25.71 3.30
CA ALA A 828 7.59 26.07 3.65
C ALA A 828 8.28 26.84 2.50
N ILE A 829 8.19 26.33 1.27
CA ILE A 829 8.74 27.00 0.08
C ILE A 829 8.09 28.36 -0.14
N ALA A 830 6.78 28.50 0.04
CA ALA A 830 6.09 29.79 -0.07
C ALA A 830 6.65 30.83 0.92
N LYS A 831 6.93 30.44 2.18
CA LYS A 831 7.54 31.29 3.20
C LYS A 831 8.98 31.66 2.84
N LEU A 832 9.76 30.72 2.29
CA LEU A 832 11.12 31.01 1.79
C LEU A 832 11.10 32.02 0.62
N ILE A 833 10.12 31.90 -0.28
CA ILE A 833 9.93 32.87 -1.38
C ILE A 833 9.57 34.26 -0.82
N GLU A 834 8.70 34.34 0.21
CA GLU A 834 8.34 35.62 0.87
C GLU A 834 9.57 36.29 1.48
N LEU A 835 10.38 35.54 2.25
CA LEU A 835 11.65 36.05 2.81
C LEU A 835 12.59 36.50 1.70
N ASN A 836 12.80 35.69 0.69
CA ASN A 836 13.71 36.01 -0.41
C ASN A 836 13.27 37.26 -1.20
N ASN A 837 11.96 37.50 -1.34
CA ASN A 837 11.42 38.72 -1.94
C ASN A 837 11.69 39.94 -1.05
N ALA A 838 11.58 39.81 0.29
CA ALA A 838 11.93 40.86 1.24
C ALA A 838 13.43 41.24 1.15
N LEU A 839 14.30 40.22 1.13
CA LEU A 839 15.74 40.41 0.96
C LEU A 839 16.09 41.07 -0.38
N THR A 840 15.46 40.66 -1.46
CA THR A 840 15.69 41.26 -2.80
C THR A 840 15.24 42.73 -2.81
N LYS A 841 14.14 43.07 -2.13
CA LYS A 841 13.67 44.45 -1.98
C LYS A 841 14.62 45.30 -1.12
N LEU A 842 15.24 44.71 -0.11
CA LEU A 842 16.26 45.35 0.73
C LEU A 842 17.56 45.61 -0.04
N GLY A 843 17.77 44.94 -1.17
CA GLY A 843 18.96 45.07 -2.03
C GLY A 843 19.96 43.89 -1.91
N GLY A 844 19.65 42.87 -1.16
CA GLY A 844 20.41 41.66 -0.93
C GLY A 844 20.21 41.05 0.42
N CYS A 845 20.89 39.97 0.74
CA CYS A 845 20.83 39.30 2.05
C CYS A 845 21.90 39.92 2.98
N PRO A 846 21.51 40.59 4.09
CA PRO A 846 22.47 41.04 5.09
C PRO A 846 23.38 39.91 5.56
N ARG A 847 24.70 40.19 5.71
CA ARG A 847 25.66 39.14 6.03
C ARG A 847 25.37 38.42 7.33
N GLU A 848 24.85 39.11 8.34
CA GLU A 848 24.51 38.60 9.67
C GLU A 848 23.41 37.56 9.65
N ILE A 849 22.59 37.50 8.59
CA ILE A 849 21.51 36.53 8.45
C ILE A 849 21.72 35.57 7.26
N GLY A 850 22.85 35.69 6.54
CA GLY A 850 23.18 34.85 5.39
C GLY A 850 23.16 33.35 5.74
N GLU A 851 23.73 32.98 6.89
CA GLU A 851 23.73 31.60 7.38
C GLU A 851 22.31 31.09 7.64
N HIS A 852 21.44 31.89 8.25
CA HIS A 852 20.04 31.50 8.50
C HIS A 852 19.29 31.20 7.19
N LEU A 853 19.48 32.02 6.15
CA LEU A 853 18.89 31.78 4.84
C LEU A 853 19.38 30.46 4.25
N VAL A 854 20.71 30.22 4.24
CA VAL A 854 21.34 29.04 3.69
C VAL A 854 20.86 27.79 4.41
N LEU A 855 20.83 27.80 5.76
CA LEU A 855 20.38 26.67 6.58
C LEU A 855 18.91 26.32 6.34
N MET A 856 18.04 27.31 6.13
CA MET A 856 16.61 27.06 5.81
C MET A 856 16.43 26.51 4.38
N VAL A 857 17.29 26.87 3.44
CA VAL A 857 17.23 26.40 2.04
C VAL A 857 17.87 25.02 1.89
N ALA A 858 18.82 24.66 2.76
CA ALA A 858 19.63 23.44 2.67
C ALA A 858 18.80 22.12 2.51
N PRO A 859 17.72 21.87 3.22
CA PRO A 859 16.94 20.65 3.00
C PRO A 859 16.35 20.55 1.59
N PHE A 860 15.93 21.68 1.00
CA PHE A 860 15.25 21.74 -0.30
C PHE A 860 16.20 21.77 -1.49
N ALA A 861 17.25 22.57 -1.40
CA ALA A 861 18.26 22.80 -2.45
C ALA A 861 19.67 22.60 -1.87
N PRO A 862 20.06 21.33 -1.58
CA PRO A 862 21.28 21.04 -0.83
C PRO A 862 22.56 21.44 -1.55
N HIS A 863 22.61 21.33 -2.86
CA HIS A 863 23.83 21.66 -3.62
C HIS A 863 24.09 23.16 -3.62
N LEU A 864 23.05 23.96 -3.87
CA LEU A 864 23.16 25.42 -3.79
C LEU A 864 23.52 25.85 -2.36
N ALA A 865 22.92 25.22 -1.34
CA ALA A 865 23.17 25.58 0.04
C ALA A 865 24.60 25.29 0.48
N GLU A 866 25.18 24.14 0.12
CA GLU A 866 26.57 23.83 0.38
C GLU A 866 27.52 24.83 -0.30
N GLU A 867 27.22 25.23 -1.53
CA GLU A 867 28.03 26.22 -2.26
C GLU A 867 27.94 27.59 -1.61
N LEU A 868 26.77 28.04 -1.20
CA LEU A 868 26.59 29.28 -0.49
C LEU A 868 27.22 29.24 0.91
N TRP A 869 27.17 28.11 1.61
CA TRP A 869 27.81 27.90 2.90
C TRP A 869 29.33 28.07 2.80
N ARG A 870 29.91 27.48 1.76
CA ARG A 870 31.32 27.70 1.45
C ARG A 870 31.65 29.16 1.09
N THR A 871 30.78 29.83 0.33
CA THR A 871 30.95 31.23 -0.06
C THR A 871 30.90 32.18 1.16
N LEU A 872 30.14 31.83 2.19
CA LEU A 872 30.09 32.52 3.48
C LEU A 872 31.38 32.33 4.31
N GLY A 873 32.29 31.45 3.90
CA GLY A 873 33.61 31.22 4.51
C GLY A 873 33.68 29.96 5.37
N HIS A 874 32.70 29.07 5.34
CA HIS A 874 32.75 27.79 6.03
C HIS A 874 33.47 26.72 5.21
N HIS A 875 34.05 25.72 5.90
CA HIS A 875 34.79 24.61 5.27
C HIS A 875 34.21 23.25 5.56
N ASP A 876 33.22 23.19 6.44
CA ASP A 876 32.43 22.02 6.79
C ASP A 876 31.12 21.96 5.99
N THR A 877 30.40 20.81 6.08
CA THR A 877 29.12 20.64 5.40
C THR A 877 27.98 21.33 6.15
N VAL A 878 27.02 21.86 5.42
CA VAL A 878 25.76 22.38 5.97
C VAL A 878 24.87 21.27 6.56
N THR A 879 25.07 20.02 6.17
CA THR A 879 24.23 18.85 6.49
C THR A 879 24.01 18.64 8.00
N TYR A 880 25.03 18.91 8.82
CA TYR A 880 24.99 18.69 10.29
C TYR A 880 24.96 19.99 11.08
N GLN A 881 24.78 21.14 10.43
CA GLN A 881 24.62 22.41 11.14
C GLN A 881 23.23 22.50 11.76
N SER A 882 23.14 23.20 12.90
CA SER A 882 21.87 23.34 13.61
C SER A 882 20.87 24.17 12.84
N PHE A 883 19.69 23.61 12.59
CA PHE A 883 18.59 24.35 11.96
C PHE A 883 18.20 25.59 12.78
N PRO A 884 18.00 26.77 12.19
CA PRO A 884 17.76 28.00 12.91
C PRO A 884 16.53 27.90 13.84
N VAL A 885 16.61 28.63 14.96
CA VAL A 885 15.51 28.77 15.94
C VAL A 885 15.10 30.24 15.96
N ALA A 886 13.78 30.47 15.86
CA ALA A 886 13.26 31.85 15.92
C ALA A 886 13.40 32.44 17.32
N ASP A 887 13.73 33.72 17.40
CA ASP A 887 13.63 34.50 18.64
C ASP A 887 12.12 34.76 18.94
N PRO A 888 11.59 34.26 20.08
CA PRO A 888 10.17 34.47 20.43
C PRO A 888 9.78 35.95 20.53
N ALA A 889 10.70 36.84 20.90
CA ALA A 889 10.45 38.27 21.00
C ALA A 889 10.16 38.90 19.62
N LYS A 890 10.72 38.32 18.57
CA LYS A 890 10.51 38.81 17.17
C LYS A 890 9.25 38.22 16.54
N LEU A 891 8.61 37.23 17.16
CA LEU A 891 7.35 36.63 16.71
C LEU A 891 6.13 37.40 17.20
N VAL A 892 6.28 38.20 18.22
CA VAL A 892 5.20 39.05 18.75
C VAL A 892 4.80 40.10 17.71
N GLN A 893 3.57 40.01 17.25
CA GLN A 893 3.00 41.02 16.36
C GLN A 893 2.31 42.10 17.19
N ASP A 894 2.76 43.31 17.08
CA ASP A 894 2.05 44.46 17.70
C ASP A 894 0.69 44.72 16.99
N THR A 895 0.62 44.34 15.71
CA THR A 895 -0.61 44.52 14.90
C THR A 895 -0.85 43.27 14.02
N ILE A 896 -2.11 42.99 13.75
CA ILE A 896 -2.56 41.93 12.82
C ILE A 896 -3.40 42.52 11.70
N GLU A 897 -3.30 41.97 10.49
CA GLU A 897 -4.14 42.32 9.36
C GLU A 897 -5.35 41.37 9.30
N LEU A 898 -6.55 41.88 9.42
CA LEU A 898 -7.77 41.09 9.38
C LEU A 898 -8.56 41.38 8.10
N PRO A 899 -8.95 40.34 7.32
CA PRO A 899 -9.85 40.50 6.18
C PRO A 899 -11.26 40.86 6.69
N VAL A 900 -11.85 41.87 6.06
CA VAL A 900 -13.24 42.29 6.30
C VAL A 900 -14.11 41.77 5.16
N GLN A 901 -15.08 40.95 5.49
CA GLN A 901 -16.02 40.33 4.57
C GLN A 901 -17.39 41.05 4.68
N ILE A 902 -18.02 41.28 3.54
CA ILE A 902 -19.43 41.73 3.48
C ILE A 902 -20.21 40.64 2.73
N ASN A 903 -21.20 40.04 3.40
CA ASN A 903 -22.00 38.92 2.87
C ASN A 903 -21.11 37.80 2.29
N GLY A 904 -20.04 37.40 3.03
CA GLY A 904 -19.14 36.29 2.66
C GLY A 904 -18.06 36.66 1.62
N LYS A 905 -18.01 37.90 1.10
CA LYS A 905 -16.94 38.32 0.15
C LYS A 905 -15.99 39.31 0.80
N VAL A 906 -14.68 39.03 0.76
CA VAL A 906 -13.66 39.98 1.27
C VAL A 906 -13.73 41.31 0.47
N ARG A 907 -13.84 42.40 1.17
CA ARG A 907 -13.95 43.75 0.60
C ARG A 907 -12.79 44.65 1.00
N SER A 908 -12.21 44.47 2.17
CA SER A 908 -11.07 45.18 2.65
C SER A 908 -10.22 44.34 3.60
N ARG A 909 -9.08 44.87 4.00
CA ARG A 909 -8.24 44.35 5.07
C ARG A 909 -7.92 45.52 6.01
N ILE A 910 -8.08 45.31 7.30
CA ILE A 910 -7.80 46.29 8.34
C ILE A 910 -6.60 45.87 9.17
N THR A 911 -5.77 46.78 9.58
CA THR A 911 -4.69 46.56 10.53
C THR A 911 -5.13 47.02 11.91
N VAL A 912 -5.10 46.11 12.88
CA VAL A 912 -5.46 46.38 14.28
C VAL A 912 -4.38 45.89 15.22
N ALA A 913 -4.33 46.33 16.47
CA ALA A 913 -3.43 45.78 17.47
C ALA A 913 -3.71 44.28 17.65
N ALA A 914 -2.67 43.45 17.84
CA ALA A 914 -2.83 42.01 17.95
C ALA A 914 -3.68 41.59 19.15
N ASP A 915 -3.67 42.36 20.20
CA ASP A 915 -4.45 42.23 21.43
C ASP A 915 -5.77 43.04 21.44
N ALA A 916 -6.14 43.61 20.27
CA ALA A 916 -7.37 44.40 20.15
C ALA A 916 -8.60 43.53 20.48
N ASP A 917 -9.46 44.04 21.32
CA ASP A 917 -10.73 43.40 21.63
C ASP A 917 -11.70 43.44 20.44
N ALA A 918 -12.74 42.62 20.50
CA ALA A 918 -13.70 42.52 19.39
C ALA A 918 -14.37 43.84 19.05
N ALA A 919 -14.59 44.71 20.05
CA ALA A 919 -15.21 46.04 19.86
C ALA A 919 -14.28 46.99 19.09
N THR A 920 -13.00 47.00 19.43
CA THR A 920 -11.96 47.79 18.74
C THR A 920 -11.80 47.31 17.28
N VAL A 921 -11.80 45.99 17.07
CA VAL A 921 -11.70 45.38 15.72
C VAL A 921 -12.95 45.73 14.89
N GLU A 922 -14.14 45.66 15.47
CA GLU A 922 -15.39 46.05 14.81
C GLU A 922 -15.38 47.53 14.43
N ALA A 923 -14.97 48.41 15.35
CA ALA A 923 -14.87 49.84 15.10
C ALA A 923 -13.89 50.14 13.95
N ALA A 924 -12.73 49.51 13.92
CA ALA A 924 -11.74 49.64 12.86
C ALA A 924 -12.29 49.15 11.50
N ALA A 925 -13.01 48.01 11.49
CA ALA A 925 -13.62 47.50 10.27
C ALA A 925 -14.70 48.40 9.71
N LEU A 926 -15.52 49.00 10.57
CA LEU A 926 -16.55 49.95 10.18
C LEU A 926 -15.98 51.34 9.79
N ALA A 927 -14.80 51.71 10.27
CA ALA A 927 -14.12 52.93 9.90
C ALA A 927 -13.34 52.88 8.57
N ASP A 928 -13.11 51.64 8.02
CA ASP A 928 -12.33 51.48 6.80
C ASP A 928 -13.06 52.01 5.56
N ASP A 929 -12.40 52.86 4.78
CA ASP A 929 -13.00 53.57 3.63
C ASP A 929 -13.56 52.62 2.56
N LYS A 930 -12.90 51.46 2.32
CA LYS A 930 -13.35 50.44 1.33
C LYS A 930 -14.55 49.67 1.85
N VAL A 931 -14.61 49.43 3.15
CA VAL A 931 -15.79 48.84 3.81
C VAL A 931 -16.96 49.81 3.71
N GLN A 932 -16.78 51.05 4.06
CA GLN A 932 -17.82 52.11 3.97
C GLN A 932 -18.33 52.29 2.53
N ALA A 933 -17.43 52.34 1.55
CA ALA A 933 -17.80 52.39 0.12
C ALA A 933 -18.61 51.16 -0.31
N SER A 934 -18.27 49.97 0.22
CA SER A 934 -18.96 48.70 -0.09
C SER A 934 -20.30 48.57 0.63
N LEU A 935 -20.48 49.23 1.79
CA LEU A 935 -21.74 49.30 2.50
C LEU A 935 -22.74 50.29 1.85
N ALA A 936 -22.24 51.28 1.08
CA ALA A 936 -23.05 52.29 0.36
C ALA A 936 -24.12 52.94 1.25
N GLY A 937 -23.80 53.18 2.53
CA GLY A 937 -24.71 53.78 3.49
C GLY A 937 -25.64 52.77 4.22
N ALA A 938 -25.56 51.49 3.93
CA ALA A 938 -26.31 50.47 4.66
C ALA A 938 -25.66 50.16 6.03
N THR A 939 -26.48 49.99 7.05
CA THR A 939 -26.00 49.55 8.38
C THR A 939 -25.98 48.04 8.44
N PRO A 940 -24.87 47.39 8.86
CA PRO A 940 -24.84 45.94 9.01
C PRO A 940 -25.87 45.43 10.03
N LYS A 941 -26.63 44.41 9.68
CA LYS A 941 -27.56 43.74 10.60
C LYS A 941 -26.84 42.95 11.69
N LYS A 942 -25.66 42.45 11.35
CA LYS A 942 -24.82 41.64 12.26
C LYS A 942 -23.35 41.83 11.90
N VAL A 943 -22.54 42.04 12.93
CA VAL A 943 -21.09 42.02 12.84
C VAL A 943 -20.58 40.80 13.62
N VAL A 944 -19.73 40.00 13.01
CA VAL A 944 -19.09 38.84 13.64
C VAL A 944 -17.59 39.02 13.54
N VAL A 945 -16.96 39.25 14.68
CA VAL A 945 -15.50 39.28 14.80
C VAL A 945 -15.03 37.92 15.22
N VAL A 946 -14.19 37.27 14.39
CA VAL A 946 -13.48 36.02 14.75
C VAL A 946 -12.06 36.46 15.10
N PRO A 947 -11.68 36.39 16.40
CA PRO A 947 -10.39 36.90 16.85
C PRO A 947 -9.23 36.30 16.04
N GLY A 948 -8.31 37.16 15.59
CA GLY A 948 -7.13 36.76 14.83
C GLY A 948 -7.40 36.21 13.40
N ARG A 949 -8.67 36.19 12.92
CA ARG A 949 -9.02 35.53 11.64
C ARG A 949 -9.74 36.42 10.64
N THR A 950 -10.88 37.03 11.03
CA THR A 950 -11.71 37.78 10.08
C THR A 950 -12.80 38.59 10.77
N VAL A 951 -13.27 39.64 10.08
CA VAL A 951 -14.50 40.35 10.44
C VAL A 951 -15.53 40.13 9.34
N SER A 952 -16.71 39.66 9.70
CA SER A 952 -17.82 39.42 8.76
C SER A 952 -18.99 40.36 9.06
N LEU A 953 -19.35 41.15 8.05
CA LEU A 953 -20.49 42.06 8.08
C LEU A 953 -21.65 41.48 7.26
N VAL A 954 -22.81 41.35 7.88
CA VAL A 954 -24.05 40.91 7.21
C VAL A 954 -24.94 42.13 7.02
N VAL A 955 -25.27 42.49 5.81
CA VAL A 955 -26.07 43.63 5.42
C VAL A 955 -27.47 43.21 5.01
#